data_3a53503d3d3b183f46816b14f863b19b
#
_entry.id   3a53503d3d3b183f46816b14f863b19b
#
_cell.length_a   1.000
_cell.length_b   1.000
_cell.length_c   1.000
_cell.angle_alpha   90.00
_cell.angle_beta   90.00
_cell.angle_gamma   90.00
#
_symmetry.space_group_name_H-M   'P 1'
#
loop_
_entity.id
_entity.type
_entity.pdbx_description
1 polymer ?
#
loop_
_entity_poly.entity_id
_entity_poly.type
_entity_poly.pdbx_seq_one_letter_code
_entity_poly.pdbx_strand_id
1 'polypeptide(L)'
;MDDKIFDKIHEVDLKERMETFYIDYAMSVIASRALPDVRDGLKPVQRRILYAMIELNNGPDKPHRKCARIVGDAMGKYHPHGDSSIYGALVNMAQDWSTRYPLVDGHGNFGSMDGDGAAAMRYTEARLSKISMEMMADINKDTVDFQPNFDETEKEPVVLPSRYPNLLVNGTTGIAVGMATNIPPHNLRETIDGVIKIIDNRVEENRETTIEELMEIIKGPDFPTGAMILGKNGINQAYRTGRGKLKVRAETDIETMPNGRHRIVATELPYMVNKAKLIEKIAELVKDKRIEGISDLRDESSREGLRVVIELKKDANPNVVLNQLYKHTQLQDTYGVIMLALVNNQPMILNLKQMLELYLKHQEEVVTRRTRFELNKAEERAHILQGLLIALDHIDEVISIIRSSKNVAEAKTRLMETFGLTEVQAQAIVDMRLRALTGLEREKIENEYNELMKRIGELKAILADEKLLLGVIREEIKLIRDKYGDDRKTSLGVDDDEITVEDLIKRENTVIAMTQLGYIKRMTMDNFRSQNRGGRGIKGMTKLDEDCITELMMANTHDYILFFTNKGRVFRLKGYEIPEASRIARGTALINLLQLEPGEKVTATIPLEKYENDKYLFMATKNGMVKKTSIMEYINVRKTGLLAIGLREDDELIEVKVTDESDLIYLVSQKGMSICFKQDNVRATGRTSMGVIGMDLDADDLIVGMQVSSQGEAVLIVSEKGLGKRTMLEEFNVQNRGGKGLKCYKITDKTGLVVGVKCVNAEDELMIITTGGIIIRMPVEGISILKRITSGVKLIQLDEGSVVASIAKIREDMKDDEETSDEQSEEAGMTEEVLETDSVDNSEENETE
;
A
#
# COMPACT_ATOMS: atom_id res chain seq x y z
N MET A 1 -48.51 23.77 66.13
CA MET A 1 -48.07 22.50 65.41
C MET A 1 -46.93 22.92 64.53
N ASP A 2 -45.72 22.78 65.05
CA ASP A 2 -44.52 23.06 64.27
C ASP A 2 -44.21 21.90 63.26
N ASP A 3 -44.52 22.09 62.03
CA ASP A 3 -44.00 21.24 60.95
C ASP A 3 -42.51 21.51 60.83
N LYS A 4 -41.72 20.76 61.57
CA LYS A 4 -40.27 20.65 61.29
C LYS A 4 -40.11 19.93 59.98
N ILE A 5 -39.92 20.70 58.91
CA ILE A 5 -39.32 20.21 57.68
C ILE A 5 -37.88 19.84 58.00
N PHE A 6 -37.65 18.58 58.30
CA PHE A 6 -36.29 18.06 58.42
C PHE A 6 -35.73 17.88 57.03
N ASP A 7 -35.04 18.90 56.56
CA ASP A 7 -34.07 18.75 55.50
C ASP A 7 -33.00 17.76 56.00
N LYS A 8 -33.12 16.52 55.58
CA LYS A 8 -32.05 15.51 55.79
C LYS A 8 -30.88 15.91 54.91
N ILE A 9 -29.96 16.71 55.46
CA ILE A 9 -28.65 16.91 54.80
C ILE A 9 -27.88 15.60 54.94
N HIS A 10 -27.68 14.93 53.83
CA HIS A 10 -26.79 13.80 53.73
C HIS A 10 -25.42 14.28 53.31
N GLU A 11 -24.40 14.09 54.13
CA GLU A 11 -23.02 14.30 53.72
C GLU A 11 -22.66 13.15 52.76
N VAL A 12 -22.20 13.55 51.60
CA VAL A 12 -21.82 12.63 50.53
C VAL A 12 -20.41 12.97 50.11
N ASP A 13 -19.53 11.93 50.09
CA ASP A 13 -18.20 12.10 49.53
C ASP A 13 -18.34 12.31 48.01
N LEU A 14 -17.95 13.48 47.56
CA LEU A 14 -18.01 13.87 46.16
C LEU A 14 -17.17 12.93 45.29
N LYS A 15 -16.01 12.50 45.78
CA LYS A 15 -15.13 11.63 45.04
C LYS A 15 -15.78 10.25 44.83
N GLU A 16 -16.29 9.63 45.85
CA GLU A 16 -16.94 8.31 45.77
C GLU A 16 -18.18 8.35 44.87
N ARG A 17 -18.96 9.42 44.93
CA ARG A 17 -20.12 9.61 44.07
C ARG A 17 -19.74 9.84 42.62
N MET A 18 -18.72 10.63 42.36
CA MET A 18 -18.23 10.88 41.01
C MET A 18 -17.66 9.60 40.39
N GLU A 19 -16.89 8.82 41.16
CA GLU A 19 -16.37 7.53 40.72
C GLU A 19 -17.52 6.56 40.36
N THR A 20 -18.53 6.43 41.22
CA THR A 20 -19.70 5.57 41.00
C THR A 20 -20.45 6.01 39.72
N PHE A 21 -20.84 7.29 39.62
CA PHE A 21 -21.60 7.79 38.48
C PHE A 21 -20.80 7.75 37.16
N TYR A 22 -19.45 7.92 37.24
CA TYR A 22 -18.63 7.79 36.06
C TYR A 22 -18.54 6.36 35.58
N ILE A 23 -18.45 5.39 36.50
CA ILE A 23 -18.48 3.96 36.16
C ILE A 23 -19.82 3.58 35.55
N ASP A 24 -20.95 4.01 36.15
CA ASP A 24 -22.29 3.74 35.62
C ASP A 24 -22.47 4.33 34.22
N TYR A 25 -22.01 5.59 34.02
CA TYR A 25 -21.99 6.21 32.70
C TYR A 25 -21.13 5.45 31.68
N ALA A 26 -19.91 5.08 32.08
CA ALA A 26 -18.99 4.32 31.24
C ALA A 26 -19.59 2.98 30.82
N MET A 27 -20.19 2.25 31.78
CA MET A 27 -20.87 0.97 31.51
C MET A 27 -22.04 1.13 30.55
N SER A 28 -22.86 2.18 30.75
CA SER A 28 -23.97 2.49 29.83
C SER A 28 -23.48 2.82 28.42
N VAL A 29 -22.42 3.63 28.27
CA VAL A 29 -21.85 3.96 26.96
C VAL A 29 -21.25 2.73 26.27
N ILE A 30 -20.57 1.86 26.99
CA ILE A 30 -19.95 0.63 26.47
C ILE A 30 -21.03 -0.36 26.03
N ALA A 31 -21.95 -0.72 26.91
CA ALA A 31 -22.91 -1.79 26.67
C ALA A 31 -24.12 -1.37 25.81
N SER A 32 -24.54 -0.08 25.87
CA SER A 32 -25.82 0.34 25.32
C SER A 32 -25.75 1.47 24.28
N ARG A 33 -24.54 1.91 23.85
CA ARG A 33 -24.45 3.04 22.92
C ARG A 33 -23.41 2.90 21.82
N ALA A 34 -22.12 2.74 22.16
CA ALA A 34 -21.01 2.94 21.21
C ALA A 34 -20.52 1.69 20.52
N LEU A 35 -20.62 0.53 21.17
CA LEU A 35 -20.09 -0.74 20.67
C LEU A 35 -21.16 -1.60 19.99
N PRO A 36 -20.79 -2.33 18.91
CA PRO A 36 -21.66 -3.28 18.25
C PRO A 36 -21.72 -4.60 19.01
N ASP A 37 -22.84 -5.33 18.90
CA ASP A 37 -22.91 -6.74 19.27
C ASP A 37 -22.24 -7.62 18.20
N VAL A 38 -21.47 -8.61 18.59
CA VAL A 38 -20.74 -9.48 17.65
C VAL A 38 -21.69 -10.29 16.75
N ARG A 39 -22.90 -10.61 17.24
CA ARG A 39 -23.88 -11.46 16.58
C ARG A 39 -24.53 -10.80 15.36
N ASP A 40 -24.97 -9.55 15.48
CA ASP A 40 -25.64 -8.81 14.40
C ASP A 40 -24.85 -7.60 13.85
N GLY A 41 -23.73 -7.24 14.51
CA GLY A 41 -22.87 -6.14 14.08
C GLY A 41 -23.47 -4.76 14.23
N LEU A 42 -24.56 -4.61 14.97
CA LEU A 42 -25.29 -3.35 15.09
C LEU A 42 -25.11 -2.72 16.46
N LYS A 43 -25.04 -1.38 16.45
CA LYS A 43 -25.24 -0.58 17.65
C LYS A 43 -26.73 -0.55 18.03
N PRO A 44 -27.08 -0.32 19.31
CA PRO A 44 -28.48 -0.27 19.73
C PRO A 44 -29.35 0.68 18.91
N VAL A 45 -28.87 1.88 18.59
CA VAL A 45 -29.63 2.84 17.78
C VAL A 45 -29.93 2.31 16.38
N GLN A 46 -28.97 1.64 15.72
CA GLN A 46 -29.16 1.07 14.38
C GLN A 46 -30.18 -0.07 14.42
N ARG A 47 -30.06 -0.97 15.39
CA ARG A 47 -31.00 -2.09 15.59
C ARG A 47 -32.42 -1.59 15.82
N ARG A 48 -32.61 -0.57 16.65
CA ARG A 48 -33.90 0.04 16.96
C ARG A 48 -34.53 0.72 15.75
N ILE A 49 -33.74 1.41 14.92
CA ILE A 49 -34.20 2.01 13.66
C ILE A 49 -34.71 0.94 12.71
N LEU A 50 -33.91 -0.11 12.45
CA LEU A 50 -34.30 -1.19 11.55
C LEU A 50 -35.55 -1.93 12.04
N TYR A 51 -35.65 -2.18 13.35
CA TYR A 51 -36.82 -2.80 13.96
C TYR A 51 -38.07 -1.92 13.87
N ALA A 52 -37.95 -0.61 14.12
CA ALA A 52 -39.07 0.32 13.91
C ALA A 52 -39.51 0.38 12.44
N MET A 53 -38.60 0.27 11.49
CA MET A 53 -38.93 0.24 10.06
C MET A 53 -39.70 -1.05 9.65
N ILE A 54 -39.36 -2.21 10.25
CA ILE A 54 -40.09 -3.46 9.96
C ILE A 54 -41.49 -3.40 10.55
N GLU A 55 -41.66 -2.89 11.77
CA GLU A 55 -42.98 -2.71 12.40
C GLU A 55 -43.84 -1.72 11.64
N LEU A 56 -43.29 -0.70 11.09
CA LEU A 56 -43.94 0.23 10.17
C LEU A 56 -44.31 -0.42 8.82
N ASN A 57 -43.97 -1.68 8.58
CA ASN A 57 -44.13 -2.35 7.29
C ASN A 57 -43.51 -1.53 6.14
N ASN A 58 -42.30 -1.05 6.35
CA ASN A 58 -41.55 -0.19 5.43
C ASN A 58 -40.49 -0.98 4.66
N GLY A 59 -40.87 -2.08 4.05
CA GLY A 59 -40.00 -2.98 3.28
C GLY A 59 -39.63 -2.45 1.90
N PRO A 60 -38.70 -3.11 1.20
CA PRO A 60 -38.15 -2.69 -0.09
C PRO A 60 -39.20 -2.68 -1.23
N ASP A 61 -40.29 -3.38 -1.06
CA ASP A 61 -41.44 -3.45 -1.98
C ASP A 61 -42.50 -2.36 -1.73
N LYS A 62 -42.32 -1.55 -0.70
CA LYS A 62 -43.23 -0.48 -0.29
C LYS A 62 -42.69 0.90 -0.72
N PRO A 63 -43.58 1.91 -0.85
CA PRO A 63 -43.15 3.29 -1.05
C PRO A 63 -42.25 3.77 0.07
N HIS A 64 -41.31 4.64 -0.26
CA HIS A 64 -40.51 5.35 0.74
C HIS A 64 -41.39 6.14 1.70
N ARG A 65 -40.99 6.22 2.97
CA ARG A 65 -41.61 7.03 4.00
C ARG A 65 -40.74 8.17 4.39
N LYS A 66 -41.32 9.31 4.83
CA LYS A 66 -40.59 10.43 5.38
C LYS A 66 -39.68 9.95 6.53
N CYS A 67 -38.41 10.35 6.51
CA CYS A 67 -37.47 10.00 7.58
C CYS A 67 -37.95 10.51 8.95
N ALA A 68 -38.64 11.66 9.00
CA ALA A 68 -39.26 12.18 10.21
C ALA A 68 -40.26 11.19 10.85
N ARG A 69 -40.98 10.41 10.06
CA ARG A 69 -41.88 9.36 10.60
C ARG A 69 -41.09 8.21 11.21
N ILE A 70 -40.04 7.74 10.52
CA ILE A 70 -39.21 6.63 11.01
C ILE A 70 -38.49 7.03 12.30
N VAL A 71 -37.91 8.24 12.32
CA VAL A 71 -37.22 8.79 13.49
C VAL A 71 -38.18 8.96 14.66
N GLY A 72 -39.40 9.48 14.39
CA GLY A 72 -40.43 9.65 15.42
C GLY A 72 -40.88 8.34 16.06
N ASP A 73 -41.12 7.28 15.28
CA ASP A 73 -41.46 5.97 15.81
C ASP A 73 -40.31 5.33 16.58
N ALA A 74 -39.08 5.39 16.06
CA ALA A 74 -37.90 4.87 16.75
C ALA A 74 -37.64 5.58 18.08
N MET A 75 -37.79 6.92 18.11
CA MET A 75 -37.60 7.74 19.30
C MET A 75 -38.69 7.50 20.34
N GLY A 76 -39.93 7.47 19.89
CA GLY A 76 -41.07 7.35 20.81
C GLY A 76 -41.20 5.97 21.43
N LYS A 77 -40.82 4.90 20.73
CA LYS A 77 -41.02 3.53 21.19
C LYS A 77 -39.76 2.88 21.77
N TYR A 78 -38.55 3.17 21.20
CA TYR A 78 -37.36 2.35 21.50
C TYR A 78 -36.16 3.13 21.95
N HIS A 79 -35.90 4.33 21.41
CA HIS A 79 -34.62 5.03 21.63
C HIS A 79 -34.83 6.42 22.22
N PRO A 80 -34.80 6.60 23.57
CA PRO A 80 -35.10 7.85 24.27
C PRO A 80 -33.94 8.85 24.19
N HIS A 81 -33.51 9.23 22.97
CA HIS A 81 -32.45 10.17 22.69
C HIS A 81 -32.85 11.18 21.60
N GLY A 82 -32.04 12.23 21.40
CA GLY A 82 -32.35 13.28 20.44
C GLY A 82 -32.54 12.76 19.00
N ASP A 83 -33.52 13.35 18.32
CA ASP A 83 -33.91 13.03 16.95
C ASP A 83 -32.76 13.17 15.94
N SER A 84 -31.90 14.14 16.14
CA SER A 84 -30.71 14.38 15.29
C SER A 84 -29.72 13.21 15.32
N SER A 85 -29.54 12.54 16.47
CA SER A 85 -28.65 11.37 16.58
C SER A 85 -29.24 10.15 15.90
N ILE A 86 -30.57 9.95 16.00
CA ILE A 86 -31.30 8.86 15.34
C ILE A 86 -31.28 9.09 13.83
N TYR A 87 -31.56 10.33 13.40
CA TYR A 87 -31.52 10.67 11.97
C TYR A 87 -30.12 10.51 11.39
N GLY A 88 -29.07 10.94 12.10
CA GLY A 88 -27.67 10.76 11.70
C GLY A 88 -27.30 9.28 11.50
N ALA A 89 -27.76 8.40 12.39
CA ALA A 89 -27.57 6.95 12.24
C ALA A 89 -28.33 6.38 11.04
N LEU A 90 -29.57 6.81 10.81
CA LEU A 90 -30.35 6.45 9.62
C LEU A 90 -29.64 6.86 8.32
N VAL A 91 -29.16 8.11 8.27
CA VAL A 91 -28.45 8.68 7.13
C VAL A 91 -27.18 7.88 6.83
N ASN A 92 -26.39 7.54 7.83
CA ASN A 92 -25.16 6.78 7.67
C ASN A 92 -25.41 5.38 7.06
N MET A 93 -26.48 4.69 7.50
CA MET A 93 -26.88 3.39 6.95
C MET A 93 -27.38 3.45 5.50
N ALA A 94 -27.70 4.65 4.98
CA ALA A 94 -28.18 4.86 3.61
C ALA A 94 -27.07 5.34 2.65
N GLN A 95 -25.93 5.80 3.16
CA GLN A 95 -24.82 6.32 2.36
C GLN A 95 -23.95 5.20 1.80
N ASP A 96 -23.82 5.13 0.48
CA ASP A 96 -23.05 4.11 -0.25
C ASP A 96 -21.53 4.27 -0.15
N TRP A 97 -21.04 5.45 0.27
CA TRP A 97 -19.63 5.72 0.59
C TRP A 97 -19.28 5.49 2.06
N SER A 98 -20.28 5.36 2.95
CA SER A 98 -20.09 5.09 4.39
C SER A 98 -20.29 3.62 4.74
N THR A 99 -21.25 2.96 4.09
CA THR A 99 -21.67 1.58 4.36
C THR A 99 -21.46 0.72 3.10
N ARG A 100 -20.72 -0.38 3.22
CA ARG A 100 -20.37 -1.22 2.06
C ARG A 100 -21.60 -1.88 1.42
N TYR A 101 -22.55 -2.30 2.23
CA TYR A 101 -23.88 -2.82 1.83
C TYR A 101 -24.96 -2.04 2.59
N PRO A 102 -25.48 -0.95 2.02
CA PRO A 102 -26.45 -0.10 2.70
C PRO A 102 -27.66 -0.84 3.20
N LEU A 103 -28.02 -0.61 4.47
CA LEU A 103 -29.18 -1.24 5.10
C LEU A 103 -30.49 -0.45 4.88
N VAL A 104 -30.36 0.80 4.49
CA VAL A 104 -31.46 1.73 4.22
C VAL A 104 -31.37 2.19 2.78
N ASP A 105 -32.51 2.16 2.08
CA ASP A 105 -32.68 2.74 0.74
C ASP A 105 -33.25 4.15 0.90
N GLY A 106 -32.40 5.16 0.69
CA GLY A 106 -32.71 6.58 0.86
C GLY A 106 -33.16 7.24 -0.44
N HIS A 107 -34.13 8.16 -0.35
CA HIS A 107 -34.59 9.00 -1.45
C HIS A 107 -34.53 10.49 -1.05
N GLY A 108 -33.80 11.28 -1.82
CA GLY A 108 -33.53 12.70 -1.54
C GLY A 108 -32.03 12.96 -1.28
N ASN A 109 -31.71 14.06 -0.60
CA ASN A 109 -30.34 14.43 -0.30
C ASN A 109 -29.91 13.85 1.07
N PHE A 110 -29.07 12.83 1.04
CA PHE A 110 -28.45 12.18 2.20
C PHE A 110 -26.99 12.62 2.46
N GLY A 111 -26.60 13.77 1.91
CA GLY A 111 -25.24 14.30 2.04
C GLY A 111 -24.34 13.93 0.84
N SER A 112 -23.08 14.27 0.95
CA SER A 112 -22.04 13.98 -0.05
C SER A 112 -20.70 13.60 0.58
N MET A 113 -19.76 13.12 -0.22
CA MET A 113 -18.37 12.86 0.18
C MET A 113 -17.60 14.15 0.50
N ASP A 114 -18.14 15.33 0.12
CA ASP A 114 -17.59 16.64 0.46
C ASP A 114 -17.87 17.04 1.93
N GLY A 115 -18.66 16.21 2.63
CA GLY A 115 -19.03 16.44 4.00
C GLY A 115 -20.28 17.32 4.17
N ASP A 116 -21.02 17.52 3.08
CA ASP A 116 -22.33 18.15 3.17
C ASP A 116 -23.27 17.28 3.99
N GLY A 117 -23.99 17.92 4.89
CA GLY A 117 -25.00 17.26 5.70
C GLY A 117 -26.22 16.83 4.89
N ALA A 118 -26.92 15.79 5.35
CA ALA A 118 -28.21 15.43 4.77
C ALA A 118 -29.22 16.56 4.93
N ALA A 119 -30.17 16.66 3.98
CA ALA A 119 -31.29 17.56 4.11
C ALA A 119 -32.13 17.21 5.36
N ALA A 120 -32.88 18.16 5.90
CA ALA A 120 -33.72 17.94 7.08
C ALA A 120 -34.69 16.77 6.87
N MET A 121 -34.91 15.93 7.89
CA MET A 121 -35.66 14.67 7.86
C MET A 121 -37.09 14.79 7.33
N ARG A 122 -37.67 16.02 7.29
CA ARG A 122 -38.98 16.30 6.69
C ARG A 122 -38.97 16.27 5.15
N TYR A 123 -37.78 16.40 4.52
CA TYR A 123 -37.62 16.38 3.06
C TYR A 123 -37.18 15.01 2.56
N THR A 124 -36.34 14.30 3.30
CA THR A 124 -35.80 12.99 2.93
C THR A 124 -36.80 11.87 3.21
N GLU A 125 -36.71 10.82 2.45
CA GLU A 125 -37.52 9.61 2.56
C GLU A 125 -36.64 8.36 2.59
N ALA A 126 -37.09 7.31 3.26
CA ALA A 126 -36.33 6.07 3.37
C ALA A 126 -37.24 4.86 3.45
N ARG A 127 -36.68 3.71 3.11
CA ARG A 127 -37.25 2.35 3.31
C ARG A 127 -36.13 1.37 3.58
N LEU A 128 -36.45 0.17 4.02
CA LEU A 128 -35.49 -0.91 4.17
C LEU A 128 -34.92 -1.31 2.80
N SER A 129 -33.62 -1.57 2.74
CA SER A 129 -32.99 -2.16 1.56
C SER A 129 -33.33 -3.66 1.45
N LYS A 130 -33.07 -4.26 0.27
CA LYS A 130 -33.32 -5.70 0.09
C LYS A 130 -32.47 -6.57 1.02
N ILE A 131 -31.22 -6.23 1.23
CA ILE A 131 -30.30 -6.99 2.10
C ILE A 131 -30.66 -6.86 3.58
N SER A 132 -31.22 -5.73 4.02
CA SER A 132 -31.65 -5.55 5.41
C SER A 132 -32.80 -6.48 5.82
N MET A 133 -33.57 -6.97 4.85
CA MET A 133 -34.60 -7.98 5.14
C MET A 133 -34.00 -9.31 5.61
N GLU A 134 -32.77 -9.63 5.16
CA GLU A 134 -32.05 -10.83 5.62
C GLU A 134 -31.54 -10.67 7.07
N MET A 135 -31.36 -9.42 7.54
CA MET A 135 -31.03 -9.17 8.95
C MET A 135 -32.18 -9.51 9.91
N MET A 136 -33.42 -9.36 9.45
CA MET A 136 -34.63 -9.48 10.27
C MET A 136 -35.47 -10.70 9.88
N ALA A 137 -34.94 -11.56 9.00
CA ALA A 137 -35.66 -12.74 8.57
C ALA A 137 -36.01 -13.64 9.75
N ASP A 138 -37.25 -14.13 9.76
CA ASP A 138 -37.77 -15.03 10.78
C ASP A 138 -37.82 -14.48 12.22
N ILE A 139 -37.73 -13.15 12.42
CA ILE A 139 -37.80 -12.54 13.76
C ILE A 139 -39.07 -12.88 14.53
N ASN A 140 -40.16 -13.14 13.81
CA ASN A 140 -41.46 -13.51 14.38
C ASN A 140 -41.58 -15.02 14.72
N LYS A 141 -40.51 -15.80 14.56
CA LYS A 141 -40.47 -17.25 14.84
C LYS A 141 -39.67 -17.58 16.11
N ASP A 142 -39.70 -16.70 17.10
CA ASP A 142 -38.98 -16.86 18.38
C ASP A 142 -37.48 -17.14 18.22
N THR A 143 -36.84 -16.54 17.21
CA THR A 143 -35.43 -16.78 16.88
C THR A 143 -34.47 -16.06 17.78
N VAL A 144 -34.87 -14.93 18.36
CA VAL A 144 -34.07 -14.06 19.24
C VAL A 144 -34.89 -13.67 20.48
N ASP A 145 -34.19 -13.25 21.52
CA ASP A 145 -34.80 -12.77 22.73
C ASP A 145 -35.27 -11.32 22.57
N PHE A 146 -36.37 -11.01 23.27
CA PHE A 146 -36.94 -9.67 23.38
C PHE A 146 -36.85 -9.19 24.81
N GLN A 147 -36.59 -7.91 24.98
CA GLN A 147 -36.58 -7.22 26.26
C GLN A 147 -37.61 -6.10 26.26
N PRO A 148 -38.09 -5.64 27.42
CA PRO A 148 -38.88 -4.43 27.53
C PRO A 148 -38.07 -3.21 27.02
N ASN A 149 -38.78 -2.25 26.40
CA ASN A 149 -38.22 -0.96 26.06
C ASN A 149 -37.99 -0.11 27.36
N PHE A 150 -37.59 1.18 27.19
CA PHE A 150 -37.22 2.07 28.31
C PHE A 150 -38.40 2.40 29.27
N ASP A 151 -39.67 2.33 28.81
CA ASP A 151 -40.88 2.60 29.60
C ASP A 151 -41.77 1.34 29.86
N GLU A 152 -41.27 0.16 29.47
CA GLU A 152 -41.94 -1.14 29.62
C GLU A 152 -43.26 -1.27 28.85
N THR A 153 -43.58 -0.36 27.95
CA THR A 153 -44.80 -0.40 27.15
C THR A 153 -44.71 -1.27 25.90
N GLU A 154 -43.51 -1.42 25.34
CA GLU A 154 -43.21 -2.17 24.13
C GLU A 154 -42.05 -3.15 24.36
N LYS A 155 -41.87 -4.07 23.40
CA LYS A 155 -40.72 -5.00 23.42
C LYS A 155 -39.80 -4.74 22.24
N GLU A 156 -38.51 -4.76 22.47
CA GLU A 156 -37.48 -4.62 21.47
C GLU A 156 -36.59 -5.87 21.42
N PRO A 157 -36.07 -6.27 20.26
CA PRO A 157 -35.14 -7.41 20.16
C PRO A 157 -33.79 -7.06 20.78
N VAL A 158 -33.26 -7.98 21.56
CA VAL A 158 -31.89 -7.85 22.13
C VAL A 158 -30.83 -7.85 21.01
N VAL A 159 -31.05 -8.67 19.98
CA VAL A 159 -30.21 -8.83 18.79
C VAL A 159 -31.09 -9.22 17.61
N LEU A 160 -30.64 -8.94 16.39
CA LEU A 160 -31.34 -9.39 15.18
C LEU A 160 -30.86 -10.79 14.75
N PRO A 161 -31.72 -11.57 14.04
CA PRO A 161 -31.31 -12.90 13.53
C PRO A 161 -30.10 -12.88 12.60
N SER A 162 -29.92 -11.83 11.80
CA SER A 162 -28.74 -11.52 10.97
C SER A 162 -28.20 -12.72 10.18
N ARG A 163 -28.86 -13.08 9.07
CA ARG A 163 -28.50 -14.24 8.24
C ARG A 163 -27.15 -14.13 7.52
N TYR A 164 -26.43 -13.02 7.66
CA TYR A 164 -25.06 -12.85 7.15
C TYR A 164 -24.22 -12.13 8.20
N PRO A 165 -22.89 -12.28 8.18
CA PRO A 165 -21.97 -11.73 9.20
C PRO A 165 -21.80 -10.22 9.06
N ASN A 166 -22.84 -9.45 9.38
CA ASN A 166 -22.92 -8.01 9.16
C ASN A 166 -21.78 -7.22 9.83
N LEU A 167 -21.29 -7.67 11.00
CA LEU A 167 -20.19 -6.99 11.70
C LEU A 167 -18.93 -6.85 10.83
N LEU A 168 -18.57 -7.91 10.11
CA LEU A 168 -17.42 -7.87 9.19
C LEU A 168 -17.81 -7.25 7.85
N VAL A 169 -18.98 -7.56 7.32
CA VAL A 169 -19.42 -7.10 5.99
C VAL A 169 -19.53 -5.59 5.92
N ASN A 170 -20.19 -4.94 6.87
CA ASN A 170 -20.33 -3.48 6.91
C ASN A 170 -19.33 -2.78 7.81
N GLY A 171 -18.66 -3.51 8.70
CA GLY A 171 -17.80 -2.90 9.68
C GLY A 171 -18.55 -1.95 10.64
N THR A 172 -17.81 -1.28 11.48
CA THR A 172 -18.34 -0.25 12.38
C THR A 172 -17.22 0.58 13.00
N THR A 173 -17.52 1.82 13.34
CA THR A 173 -16.64 2.70 14.12
C THR A 173 -17.37 3.18 15.36
N GLY A 174 -16.71 3.29 16.50
CA GLY A 174 -17.34 3.77 17.72
C GLY A 174 -16.33 4.16 18.79
N ILE A 175 -16.63 5.22 19.52
CA ILE A 175 -15.80 5.72 20.63
C ILE A 175 -16.60 5.55 21.91
N ALA A 176 -16.11 4.69 22.80
CA ALA A 176 -16.65 4.49 24.15
C ALA A 176 -15.73 5.11 25.20
N VAL A 177 -16.06 4.95 26.46
CA VAL A 177 -15.22 5.40 27.59
C VAL A 177 -14.06 4.42 27.77
N GLY A 178 -12.84 4.90 27.59
CA GLY A 178 -11.61 4.10 27.77
C GLY A 178 -11.30 3.11 26.62
N MET A 179 -12.16 3.00 25.61
CA MET A 179 -11.97 2.09 24.47
C MET A 179 -12.64 2.60 23.20
N ALA A 180 -12.18 2.11 22.06
CA ALA A 180 -12.76 2.42 20.76
C ALA A 180 -12.82 1.15 19.89
N THR A 181 -13.79 1.11 19.00
CA THR A 181 -13.88 0.10 17.94
C THR A 181 -13.71 0.76 16.58
N ASN A 182 -13.01 0.08 15.69
CA ASN A 182 -12.84 0.51 14.30
C ASN A 182 -12.65 -0.74 13.42
N ILE A 183 -13.77 -1.39 13.10
CA ILE A 183 -13.80 -2.62 12.31
C ILE A 183 -14.02 -2.24 10.86
N PRO A 184 -13.08 -2.57 9.95
CA PRO A 184 -13.23 -2.24 8.53
C PRO A 184 -14.28 -3.13 7.88
N PRO A 185 -14.98 -2.63 6.85
CA PRO A 185 -15.90 -3.45 6.04
C PRO A 185 -15.15 -4.47 5.17
N HIS A 186 -15.84 -5.55 4.79
CA HIS A 186 -15.31 -6.64 3.98
C HIS A 186 -16.27 -7.04 2.86
N ASN A 187 -15.74 -7.72 1.85
CA ASN A 187 -16.55 -8.26 0.78
C ASN A 187 -17.48 -9.38 1.28
N LEU A 188 -18.77 -9.32 0.87
CA LEU A 188 -19.78 -10.27 1.32
C LEU A 188 -19.46 -11.71 0.89
N ARG A 189 -19.01 -11.90 -0.37
CA ARG A 189 -18.65 -13.24 -0.88
C ARG A 189 -17.51 -13.85 -0.07
N GLU A 190 -16.41 -13.10 0.09
CA GLU A 190 -15.26 -13.59 0.84
C GLU A 190 -15.61 -13.92 2.29
N THR A 191 -16.42 -13.08 2.94
CA THR A 191 -16.79 -13.28 4.34
C THR A 191 -17.70 -14.50 4.52
N ILE A 192 -18.68 -14.69 3.62
CA ILE A 192 -19.55 -15.88 3.63
C ILE A 192 -18.75 -17.13 3.28
N ASP A 193 -17.86 -17.09 2.30
CA ASP A 193 -17.02 -18.23 1.95
C ASP A 193 -16.09 -18.61 3.11
N GLY A 194 -15.64 -17.64 3.93
CA GLY A 194 -14.94 -17.91 5.18
C GLY A 194 -15.80 -18.67 6.21
N VAL A 195 -17.08 -18.31 6.36
CA VAL A 195 -18.01 -19.05 7.24
C VAL A 195 -18.28 -20.45 6.69
N ILE A 196 -18.49 -20.59 5.37
CA ILE A 196 -18.68 -21.89 4.73
C ILE A 196 -17.47 -22.79 4.97
N LYS A 197 -16.25 -22.27 4.87
CA LYS A 197 -15.03 -23.03 5.15
C LYS A 197 -14.97 -23.54 6.59
N ILE A 198 -15.44 -22.75 7.56
CA ILE A 198 -15.55 -23.20 8.96
C ILE A 198 -16.54 -24.37 9.07
N ILE A 199 -17.68 -24.25 8.42
CA ILE A 199 -18.71 -25.30 8.41
C ILE A 199 -18.15 -26.57 7.76
N ASP A 200 -17.56 -26.47 6.57
CA ASP A 200 -17.03 -27.61 5.81
C ASP A 200 -15.95 -28.36 6.61
N ASN A 201 -14.99 -27.66 7.21
CA ASN A 201 -13.96 -28.28 8.05
C ASN A 201 -14.56 -28.99 9.27
N ARG A 202 -15.61 -28.40 9.89
CA ARG A 202 -16.28 -29.01 11.05
C ARG A 202 -17.12 -30.25 10.66
N VAL A 203 -17.85 -30.19 9.52
CA VAL A 203 -18.76 -31.26 9.08
C VAL A 203 -18.01 -32.38 8.37
N GLU A 204 -17.12 -32.06 7.44
CA GLU A 204 -16.44 -33.03 6.58
C GLU A 204 -15.15 -33.57 7.17
N GLU A 205 -14.31 -32.70 7.74
CA GLU A 205 -12.98 -33.05 8.25
C GLU A 205 -12.94 -33.24 9.77
N ASN A 206 -13.99 -32.88 10.50
CA ASN A 206 -14.12 -32.92 11.97
C ASN A 206 -12.93 -32.26 12.68
N ARG A 207 -12.47 -31.09 12.15
CA ARG A 207 -11.38 -30.28 12.69
C ARG A 207 -11.74 -28.80 12.79
N GLU A 208 -11.01 -28.10 13.59
CA GLU A 208 -11.07 -26.64 13.62
C GLU A 208 -10.37 -26.00 12.41
N THR A 209 -10.92 -24.89 11.94
CA THR A 209 -10.32 -24.08 10.88
C THR A 209 -9.22 -23.22 11.45
N THR A 210 -8.10 -23.12 10.75
CA THR A 210 -7.00 -22.23 11.14
C THR A 210 -7.27 -20.81 10.65
N ILE A 211 -6.60 -19.84 11.27
CA ILE A 211 -6.75 -18.44 10.86
C ILE A 211 -6.11 -18.19 9.48
N GLU A 212 -5.08 -18.95 9.14
CA GLU A 212 -4.39 -18.92 7.87
C GLU A 212 -5.31 -19.30 6.71
N GLU A 213 -6.08 -20.37 6.85
CA GLU A 213 -7.08 -20.77 5.86
C GLU A 213 -8.15 -19.71 5.63
N LEU A 214 -8.57 -19.01 6.69
CA LEU A 214 -9.51 -17.91 6.57
C LEU A 214 -8.90 -16.68 5.86
N MET A 215 -7.61 -16.42 6.08
CA MET A 215 -6.88 -15.32 5.42
C MET A 215 -6.60 -15.59 3.94
N GLU A 216 -6.59 -16.83 3.49
CA GLU A 216 -6.53 -17.18 2.06
C GLU A 216 -7.84 -16.85 1.33
N ILE A 217 -8.98 -16.92 2.03
CA ILE A 217 -10.30 -16.61 1.49
C ILE A 217 -10.61 -15.12 1.64
N ILE A 218 -10.50 -14.59 2.86
CA ILE A 218 -10.75 -13.18 3.18
C ILE A 218 -9.42 -12.43 3.06
N LYS A 219 -9.15 -11.93 1.86
CA LYS A 219 -7.85 -11.35 1.49
C LYS A 219 -7.52 -10.04 2.21
N GLY A 220 -8.53 -9.31 2.65
CA GLY A 220 -8.39 -8.01 3.30
C GLY A 220 -9.73 -7.25 3.38
N PRO A 221 -9.76 -6.11 4.04
CA PRO A 221 -10.90 -5.20 4.03
C PRO A 221 -11.31 -4.78 2.62
N ASP A 222 -12.58 -4.45 2.43
CA ASP A 222 -13.17 -4.00 1.17
C ASP A 222 -13.98 -2.73 1.42
N PHE A 223 -13.37 -1.57 1.22
CA PHE A 223 -13.98 -0.28 1.52
C PHE A 223 -15.00 0.13 0.47
N PRO A 224 -16.11 0.80 0.86
CA PRO A 224 -17.13 1.26 -0.09
C PRO A 224 -16.60 2.28 -1.10
N THR A 225 -15.56 3.03 -0.74
CA THR A 225 -14.90 4.04 -1.59
C THR A 225 -13.80 3.47 -2.49
N GLY A 226 -13.58 2.15 -2.50
CA GLY A 226 -12.52 1.51 -3.26
C GLY A 226 -11.14 1.77 -2.67
N ALA A 227 -10.25 2.38 -3.44
CA ALA A 227 -8.85 2.64 -3.12
C ALA A 227 -7.99 1.37 -2.97
N MET A 228 -6.71 1.55 -2.69
CA MET A 228 -5.74 0.45 -2.61
C MET A 228 -5.18 0.30 -1.20
N ILE A 229 -5.17 -0.93 -0.67
CA ILE A 229 -4.46 -1.25 0.58
C ILE A 229 -3.04 -1.71 0.23
N LEU A 230 -2.03 -1.05 0.81
CA LEU A 230 -0.62 -1.34 0.58
C LEU A 230 -0.09 -2.34 1.61
N GLY A 231 0.46 -3.45 1.11
CA GLY A 231 1.09 -4.49 1.91
C GLY A 231 0.14 -5.40 2.68
N LYS A 232 0.60 -6.61 2.97
CA LYS A 232 -0.18 -7.64 3.69
C LYS A 232 0.08 -7.66 5.21
N ASN A 233 1.18 -7.05 5.67
CA ASN A 233 1.59 -7.14 7.08
C ASN A 233 0.57 -6.54 8.05
N GLY A 234 0.00 -5.38 7.70
CA GLY A 234 -1.05 -4.74 8.51
C GLY A 234 -2.34 -5.56 8.58
N ILE A 235 -2.74 -6.18 7.46
CA ILE A 235 -3.90 -7.08 7.39
C ILE A 235 -3.67 -8.33 8.25
N ASN A 236 -2.51 -8.98 8.08
CA ASN A 236 -2.13 -10.17 8.84
C ASN A 236 -2.12 -9.89 10.34
N GLN A 237 -1.57 -8.76 10.76
CA GLN A 237 -1.57 -8.37 12.16
C GLN A 237 -2.99 -8.13 12.68
N ALA A 238 -3.82 -7.39 11.93
CA ALA A 238 -5.20 -7.11 12.30
C ALA A 238 -6.02 -8.38 12.49
N TYR A 239 -5.93 -9.31 11.53
CA TYR A 239 -6.69 -10.55 11.57
C TYR A 239 -6.25 -11.52 12.67
N ARG A 240 -4.96 -11.57 12.99
CA ARG A 240 -4.43 -12.45 14.05
C ARG A 240 -4.66 -11.90 15.45
N THR A 241 -4.56 -10.59 15.64
CA THR A 241 -4.55 -9.97 16.98
C THR A 241 -5.77 -9.09 17.27
N GLY A 242 -6.61 -8.82 16.28
CA GLY A 242 -7.70 -7.84 16.39
C GLY A 242 -7.23 -6.38 16.34
N ARG A 243 -5.93 -6.11 16.12
CA ARG A 243 -5.37 -4.77 15.98
C ARG A 243 -4.35 -4.71 14.85
N GLY A 244 -4.41 -3.67 14.03
CA GLY A 244 -3.47 -3.49 12.92
C GLY A 244 -3.52 -2.08 12.36
N LYS A 245 -2.57 -1.76 11.49
CA LYS A 245 -2.51 -0.50 10.75
C LYS A 245 -2.45 -0.82 9.27
N LEU A 246 -3.42 -0.31 8.51
CA LEU A 246 -3.49 -0.49 7.07
C LEU A 246 -3.11 0.83 6.40
N LYS A 247 -2.18 0.81 5.47
CA LYS A 247 -1.94 1.95 4.59
C LYS A 247 -2.94 1.87 3.45
N VAL A 248 -3.76 2.88 3.31
CA VAL A 248 -4.77 2.99 2.23
C VAL A 248 -4.37 4.16 1.35
N ARG A 249 -4.25 3.92 0.06
CA ARG A 249 -3.85 4.90 -0.96
C ARG A 249 -4.98 5.10 -1.97
N ALA A 250 -5.20 6.34 -2.36
CA ALA A 250 -6.12 6.71 -3.44
C ALA A 250 -5.73 6.02 -4.76
N GLU A 251 -6.71 5.65 -5.57
CA GLU A 251 -6.48 5.24 -6.95
C GLU A 251 -6.22 6.49 -7.79
N THR A 252 -5.05 6.54 -8.44
CA THR A 252 -4.62 7.73 -9.18
C THR A 252 -4.01 7.34 -10.52
N ASP A 253 -4.29 8.14 -11.54
CA ASP A 253 -3.77 8.00 -12.89
C ASP A 253 -3.01 9.26 -13.34
N ILE A 254 -1.98 9.10 -14.16
CA ILE A 254 -1.24 10.21 -14.76
C ILE A 254 -1.61 10.32 -16.23
N GLU A 255 -2.42 11.32 -16.56
CA GLU A 255 -2.86 11.58 -17.92
C GLU A 255 -1.99 12.65 -18.59
N THR A 256 -1.64 12.43 -19.87
CA THR A 256 -0.95 13.43 -20.69
C THR A 256 -1.95 14.27 -21.45
N MET A 257 -1.90 15.59 -21.28
CA MET A 257 -2.78 16.53 -21.96
C MET A 257 -2.29 16.83 -23.39
N PRO A 258 -3.17 17.29 -24.31
CA PRO A 258 -2.81 17.62 -25.68
C PRO A 258 -1.71 18.68 -25.84
N ASN A 259 -1.50 19.51 -24.81
CA ASN A 259 -0.45 20.54 -24.75
C ASN A 259 0.91 20.01 -24.24
N GLY A 260 1.05 18.69 -24.04
CA GLY A 260 2.26 18.06 -23.51
C GLY A 260 2.49 18.24 -22.00
N ARG A 261 1.50 18.78 -21.26
CA ARG A 261 1.51 18.80 -19.79
C ARG A 261 0.93 17.50 -19.24
N HIS A 262 1.24 17.21 -17.99
CA HIS A 262 0.66 16.09 -17.26
C HIS A 262 -0.39 16.58 -16.26
N ARG A 263 -1.35 15.74 -15.98
CA ARG A 263 -2.29 15.90 -14.86
C ARG A 263 -2.39 14.60 -14.07
N ILE A 264 -2.51 14.71 -12.77
CA ILE A 264 -2.80 13.61 -11.87
C ILE A 264 -4.30 13.61 -11.63
N VAL A 265 -4.95 12.46 -11.83
CA VAL A 265 -6.38 12.28 -11.66
C VAL A 265 -6.59 11.25 -10.55
N ALA A 266 -7.29 11.62 -9.48
CA ALA A 266 -7.71 10.68 -8.45
C ALA A 266 -9.16 10.28 -8.69
N THR A 267 -9.42 8.98 -8.83
CA THR A 267 -10.75 8.39 -9.09
C THR A 267 -11.35 7.74 -7.86
N GLU A 268 -10.52 7.35 -6.88
CA GLU A 268 -10.95 6.77 -5.62
C GLU A 268 -10.15 7.36 -4.46
N LEU A 269 -10.77 7.51 -3.30
CA LEU A 269 -10.14 8.08 -2.10
C LEU A 269 -10.14 7.06 -0.94
N PRO A 270 -9.17 7.15 -0.03
CA PRO A 270 -9.17 6.34 1.17
C PRO A 270 -10.47 6.51 1.98
N TYR A 271 -10.93 5.42 2.58
CA TYR A 271 -12.16 5.38 3.33
C TYR A 271 -12.20 6.40 4.47
N MET A 272 -13.32 7.09 4.65
CA MET A 272 -13.57 8.17 5.62
C MET A 272 -12.82 9.49 5.34
N VAL A 273 -12.17 9.64 4.20
CA VAL A 273 -11.56 10.91 3.79
C VAL A 273 -12.62 11.86 3.24
N ASN A 274 -12.60 13.09 3.71
CA ASN A 274 -13.45 14.17 3.20
C ASN A 274 -12.79 14.81 1.97
N LYS A 275 -13.44 14.74 0.80
CA LYS A 275 -12.89 15.19 -0.48
C LYS A 275 -12.62 16.71 -0.50
N ALA A 276 -13.55 17.53 -0.02
CA ALA A 276 -13.38 18.98 -0.01
C ALA A 276 -12.20 19.42 0.88
N LYS A 277 -12.07 18.85 2.09
CA LYS A 277 -10.94 19.13 2.98
C LYS A 277 -9.61 18.65 2.42
N LEU A 278 -9.59 17.54 1.67
CA LEU A 278 -8.40 17.07 0.96
C LEU A 278 -7.98 18.09 -0.10
N ILE A 279 -8.89 18.58 -0.90
CA ILE A 279 -8.64 19.60 -1.93
C ILE A 279 -8.12 20.90 -1.31
N GLU A 280 -8.77 21.38 -0.24
CA GLU A 280 -8.29 22.55 0.52
C GLU A 280 -6.86 22.34 1.03
N LYS A 281 -6.57 21.14 1.58
CA LYS A 281 -5.22 20.83 2.09
C LYS A 281 -4.17 20.83 1.00
N ILE A 282 -4.47 20.31 -0.18
CA ILE A 282 -3.58 20.38 -1.34
C ILE A 282 -3.32 21.84 -1.71
N ALA A 283 -4.37 22.67 -1.80
CA ALA A 283 -4.25 24.08 -2.13
C ALA A 283 -3.40 24.86 -1.10
N GLU A 284 -3.56 24.58 0.20
CA GLU A 284 -2.70 25.14 1.25
C GLU A 284 -1.23 24.78 1.06
N LEU A 285 -0.92 23.49 0.80
CA LEU A 285 0.46 23.02 0.61
C LEU A 285 1.11 23.65 -0.62
N VAL A 286 0.36 23.92 -1.67
CA VAL A 286 0.83 24.65 -2.86
C VAL A 286 1.09 26.13 -2.52
N LYS A 287 0.18 26.77 -1.80
CA LYS A 287 0.33 28.17 -1.35
C LYS A 287 1.56 28.35 -0.45
N ASP A 288 1.78 27.40 0.46
CA ASP A 288 2.92 27.37 1.39
C ASP A 288 4.23 26.94 0.73
N LYS A 289 4.22 26.66 -0.58
CA LYS A 289 5.37 26.16 -1.35
C LYS A 289 5.99 24.88 -0.80
N ARG A 290 5.20 24.06 -0.12
CA ARG A 290 5.62 22.73 0.37
C ARG A 290 5.51 21.67 -0.72
N ILE A 291 4.62 21.87 -1.68
CA ILE A 291 4.51 21.08 -2.91
C ILE A 291 4.61 22.06 -4.08
N GLU A 292 5.64 21.87 -4.89
CA GLU A 292 5.85 22.64 -6.11
C GLU A 292 5.45 21.81 -7.34
N GLY A 293 5.20 22.48 -8.46
CA GLY A 293 4.90 21.81 -9.73
C GLY A 293 3.41 21.70 -10.06
N ILE A 294 2.49 22.05 -9.16
CA ILE A 294 1.04 22.11 -9.41
C ILE A 294 0.70 23.46 -10.04
N SER A 295 -0.11 23.45 -11.11
CA SER A 295 -0.60 24.65 -11.80
C SER A 295 -2.07 24.95 -11.54
N ASP A 296 -2.91 23.93 -11.41
CA ASP A 296 -4.34 24.06 -11.16
C ASP A 296 -4.89 22.84 -10.40
N LEU A 297 -5.99 23.02 -9.70
CA LEU A 297 -6.65 21.99 -8.89
C LEU A 297 -8.16 22.13 -9.07
N ARG A 298 -8.81 21.07 -9.58
CA ARG A 298 -10.26 21.08 -9.85
C ARG A 298 -10.92 19.81 -9.34
N ASP A 299 -12.16 19.96 -8.91
CA ASP A 299 -13.07 18.86 -8.66
C ASP A 299 -14.01 18.70 -9.87
N GLU A 300 -13.85 17.62 -10.61
CA GLU A 300 -14.66 17.23 -11.75
C GLU A 300 -15.60 16.07 -11.43
N SER A 301 -15.80 15.77 -10.14
CA SER A 301 -16.69 14.69 -9.72
C SER A 301 -18.12 14.92 -10.17
N SER A 302 -18.76 13.87 -10.66
CA SER A 302 -20.12 13.89 -11.19
C SER A 302 -20.92 12.68 -10.74
N ARG A 303 -22.06 12.43 -11.35
CA ARG A 303 -22.85 11.19 -11.12
C ARG A 303 -22.16 9.93 -11.65
N GLU A 304 -21.18 10.09 -12.53
CA GLU A 304 -20.38 8.99 -13.09
C GLU A 304 -19.28 8.52 -12.14
N GLY A 305 -18.92 9.33 -11.15
CA GLY A 305 -17.93 8.98 -10.15
C GLY A 305 -17.12 10.17 -9.64
N LEU A 306 -16.18 9.85 -8.76
CA LEU A 306 -15.23 10.78 -8.19
C LEU A 306 -14.12 11.07 -9.22
N ARG A 307 -13.78 12.35 -9.41
CA ARG A 307 -12.70 12.79 -10.28
C ARG A 307 -12.08 14.07 -9.75
N VAL A 308 -10.99 13.95 -9.03
CA VAL A 308 -10.17 15.10 -8.58
C VAL A 308 -8.99 15.25 -9.52
N VAL A 309 -8.87 16.40 -10.18
CA VAL A 309 -7.87 16.69 -11.20
C VAL A 309 -6.85 17.69 -10.67
N ILE A 310 -5.58 17.30 -10.72
CA ILE A 310 -4.43 18.10 -10.31
C ILE A 310 -3.56 18.33 -11.54
N GLU A 311 -3.61 19.53 -12.13
CA GLU A 311 -2.80 19.87 -13.31
C GLU A 311 -1.38 20.27 -12.91
N LEU A 312 -0.39 19.78 -13.66
CA LEU A 312 1.00 20.04 -13.39
C LEU A 312 1.57 21.12 -14.31
N LYS A 313 2.61 21.81 -13.85
CA LYS A 313 3.43 22.71 -14.67
C LYS A 313 4.22 21.88 -15.70
N LYS A 314 4.61 22.52 -16.80
CA LYS A 314 5.27 21.86 -17.94
C LYS A 314 6.54 21.08 -17.57
N ASP A 315 7.30 21.60 -16.61
CA ASP A 315 8.61 21.05 -16.19
C ASP A 315 8.53 20.21 -14.90
N ALA A 316 7.33 19.93 -14.41
CA ALA A 316 7.14 19.14 -13.19
C ALA A 316 7.12 17.63 -13.51
N ASN A 317 7.85 16.85 -12.71
CA ASN A 317 7.80 15.39 -12.77
C ASN A 317 6.55 14.89 -12.04
N PRO A 318 5.60 14.22 -12.73
CA PRO A 318 4.35 13.79 -12.14
C PRO A 318 4.53 12.85 -10.93
N ASN A 319 5.47 11.93 -11.02
CA ASN A 319 5.70 10.94 -9.96
C ASN A 319 6.25 11.60 -8.68
N VAL A 320 7.11 12.61 -8.82
CA VAL A 320 7.65 13.35 -7.67
C VAL A 320 6.53 14.11 -6.96
N VAL A 321 5.68 14.79 -7.73
CA VAL A 321 4.52 15.53 -7.16
C VAL A 321 3.55 14.56 -6.51
N LEU A 322 3.23 13.43 -7.15
CA LEU A 322 2.33 12.41 -6.61
C LEU A 322 2.86 11.84 -5.29
N ASN A 323 4.15 11.53 -5.21
CA ASN A 323 4.77 11.06 -3.97
C ASN A 323 4.75 12.10 -2.84
N GLN A 324 4.92 13.38 -3.17
CA GLN A 324 4.74 14.46 -2.19
C GLN A 324 3.30 14.58 -1.71
N LEU A 325 2.33 14.40 -2.60
CA LEU A 325 0.91 14.37 -2.26
C LEU A 325 0.58 13.22 -1.32
N TYR A 326 1.04 11.99 -1.59
CA TYR A 326 0.87 10.83 -0.70
C TYR A 326 1.49 11.06 0.68
N LYS A 327 2.63 11.72 0.75
CA LYS A 327 3.34 11.98 2.00
C LYS A 327 2.69 13.07 2.86
N HIS A 328 2.06 14.06 2.26
CA HIS A 328 1.61 15.27 2.96
C HIS A 328 0.10 15.46 3.00
N THR A 329 -0.67 14.59 2.33
CA THR A 329 -2.12 14.68 2.26
C THR A 329 -2.79 13.34 2.54
N GLN A 330 -4.12 13.33 2.67
CA GLN A 330 -4.92 12.13 2.84
C GLN A 330 -5.19 11.36 1.54
N LEU A 331 -4.47 11.64 0.44
CA LEU A 331 -4.42 10.73 -0.70
C LEU A 331 -3.78 9.39 -0.32
N GLN A 332 -2.98 9.36 0.74
CA GLN A 332 -2.59 8.15 1.43
C GLN A 332 -2.78 8.36 2.93
N ASP A 333 -3.54 7.47 3.57
CA ASP A 333 -3.83 7.56 5.00
C ASP A 333 -3.66 6.19 5.67
N THR A 334 -3.57 6.20 7.00
CA THR A 334 -3.46 4.98 7.79
C THR A 334 -4.76 4.68 8.49
N TYR A 335 -5.41 3.58 8.11
CA TYR A 335 -6.59 3.07 8.80
C TYR A 335 -6.16 2.18 9.98
N GLY A 336 -6.47 2.62 11.20
CA GLY A 336 -6.17 1.88 12.42
C GLY A 336 -7.27 0.87 12.72
N VAL A 337 -7.01 -0.43 12.54
CA VAL A 337 -7.98 -1.51 12.84
C VAL A 337 -8.02 -1.80 14.33
N ILE A 338 -9.23 -1.80 14.91
CA ILE A 338 -9.51 -2.24 16.28
C ILE A 338 -10.80 -3.06 16.24
N MET A 339 -10.66 -4.38 16.31
CA MET A 339 -11.78 -5.33 16.18
C MET A 339 -12.41 -5.60 17.56
N LEU A 340 -12.96 -4.56 18.17
CA LEU A 340 -13.63 -4.59 19.46
C LEU A 340 -15.15 -4.73 19.28
N ALA A 341 -15.78 -5.72 19.88
CA ALA A 341 -17.22 -5.92 19.88
C ALA A 341 -17.71 -6.44 21.23
N LEU A 342 -19.02 -6.40 21.45
CA LEU A 342 -19.66 -6.98 22.62
C LEU A 342 -19.92 -8.47 22.42
N VAL A 343 -19.42 -9.28 23.34
CA VAL A 343 -19.70 -10.71 23.44
C VAL A 343 -20.38 -10.93 24.80
N ASN A 344 -21.65 -11.32 24.80
CA ASN A 344 -22.45 -11.44 26.02
C ASN A 344 -22.37 -10.17 26.91
N ASN A 345 -22.54 -9.00 26.31
CA ASN A 345 -22.44 -7.67 26.93
C ASN A 345 -21.07 -7.31 27.49
N GLN A 346 -20.02 -8.06 27.20
CA GLN A 346 -18.64 -7.74 27.58
C GLN A 346 -17.82 -7.29 26.37
N PRO A 347 -17.08 -6.16 26.44
CA PRO A 347 -16.26 -5.70 25.35
C PRO A 347 -15.02 -6.59 25.22
N MET A 348 -14.81 -7.17 24.02
CA MET A 348 -13.68 -8.03 23.73
C MET A 348 -13.04 -7.65 22.40
N ILE A 349 -11.70 -7.66 22.34
CA ILE A 349 -10.97 -7.58 21.09
C ILE A 349 -10.91 -8.99 20.50
N LEU A 350 -11.43 -9.14 19.30
CA LEU A 350 -11.57 -10.42 18.63
C LEU A 350 -10.65 -10.50 17.43
N ASN A 351 -10.14 -11.68 17.13
CA ASN A 351 -9.48 -11.97 15.86
C ASN A 351 -10.51 -12.40 14.80
N LEU A 352 -10.08 -12.53 13.55
CA LEU A 352 -10.97 -12.88 12.43
C LEU A 352 -11.70 -14.21 12.67
N LYS A 353 -11.00 -15.25 13.11
CA LYS A 353 -11.58 -16.57 13.41
C LYS A 353 -12.66 -16.47 14.48
N GLN A 354 -12.38 -15.82 15.59
CA GLN A 354 -13.32 -15.66 16.70
C GLN A 354 -14.60 -14.91 16.28
N MET A 355 -14.49 -13.88 15.43
CA MET A 355 -15.68 -13.18 14.94
C MET A 355 -16.58 -14.07 14.12
N LEU A 356 -16.03 -14.85 13.19
CA LEU A 356 -16.78 -15.76 12.36
C LEU A 356 -17.38 -16.94 13.15
N GLU A 357 -16.65 -17.48 14.12
CA GLU A 357 -17.14 -18.55 14.98
C GLU A 357 -18.27 -18.09 15.90
N LEU A 358 -18.18 -16.90 16.48
CA LEU A 358 -19.25 -16.32 17.30
C LEU A 358 -20.50 -16.01 16.47
N TYR A 359 -20.33 -15.54 15.25
CA TYR A 359 -21.41 -15.37 14.30
C TYR A 359 -22.06 -16.72 13.95
N LEU A 360 -21.27 -17.75 13.62
CA LEU A 360 -21.78 -19.08 13.32
C LEU A 360 -22.57 -19.67 14.48
N LYS A 361 -22.05 -19.53 15.71
CA LYS A 361 -22.74 -19.94 16.92
C LYS A 361 -24.10 -19.26 17.10
N HIS A 362 -24.18 -17.97 16.78
CA HIS A 362 -25.45 -17.25 16.76
C HIS A 362 -26.43 -17.82 15.72
N GLN A 363 -25.93 -18.15 14.52
CA GLN A 363 -26.77 -18.78 13.49
C GLN A 363 -27.25 -20.17 13.89
N GLU A 364 -26.42 -20.98 14.56
CA GLU A 364 -26.83 -22.27 15.14
C GLU A 364 -27.99 -22.09 16.11
N GLU A 365 -27.95 -21.08 16.97
CA GLU A 365 -29.03 -20.77 17.90
C GLU A 365 -30.29 -20.29 17.18
N VAL A 366 -30.19 -19.36 16.26
CA VAL A 366 -31.31 -18.82 15.46
C VAL A 366 -32.01 -19.90 14.67
N VAL A 367 -31.27 -20.76 13.96
CA VAL A 367 -31.87 -21.84 13.14
C VAL A 367 -32.43 -22.92 14.04
N THR A 368 -31.82 -23.25 15.16
CA THR A 368 -32.39 -24.21 16.13
C THR A 368 -33.71 -23.71 16.69
N ARG A 369 -33.80 -22.45 17.12
CA ARG A 369 -35.02 -21.84 17.67
C ARG A 369 -36.12 -21.75 16.60
N ARG A 370 -35.76 -21.31 15.37
CA ARG A 370 -36.68 -21.31 14.23
C ARG A 370 -37.25 -22.70 13.94
N THR A 371 -36.36 -23.70 13.85
CA THR A 371 -36.75 -25.09 13.57
C THR A 371 -37.69 -25.66 14.66
N ARG A 372 -37.39 -25.34 15.92
CA ARG A 372 -38.25 -25.72 17.05
C ARG A 372 -39.62 -25.04 16.99
N PHE A 373 -39.68 -23.76 16.63
CA PHE A 373 -40.92 -23.03 16.44
C PHE A 373 -41.73 -23.61 15.30
N GLU A 374 -41.12 -23.90 14.15
CA GLU A 374 -41.78 -24.52 13.00
C GLU A 374 -42.25 -25.95 13.32
N LEU A 375 -41.45 -26.71 14.08
CA LEU A 375 -41.81 -28.04 14.54
C LEU A 375 -43.07 -28.00 15.43
N ASN A 376 -43.10 -27.14 16.45
CA ASN A 376 -44.24 -26.98 17.35
C ASN A 376 -45.51 -26.60 16.57
N LYS A 377 -45.39 -25.66 15.63
CA LYS A 377 -46.50 -25.25 14.75
C LYS A 377 -46.99 -26.38 13.85
N ALA A 378 -46.06 -27.16 13.29
CA ALA A 378 -46.42 -28.32 12.46
C ALA A 378 -47.03 -29.43 13.29
N GLU A 379 -46.52 -29.71 14.50
CA GLU A 379 -47.11 -30.70 15.43
C GLU A 379 -48.50 -30.25 15.91
N GLU A 380 -48.71 -28.99 16.28
CA GLU A 380 -50.02 -28.45 16.65
C GLU A 380 -51.02 -28.62 15.50
N ARG A 381 -50.60 -28.31 14.25
CA ARG A 381 -51.47 -28.46 13.08
C ARG A 381 -51.76 -29.92 12.75
N ALA A 382 -50.74 -30.78 12.76
CA ALA A 382 -50.91 -32.23 12.54
C ALA A 382 -51.81 -32.86 13.56
N HIS A 383 -51.69 -32.45 14.84
CA HIS A 383 -52.55 -32.89 15.92
C HIS A 383 -54.05 -32.58 15.67
N ILE A 384 -54.33 -31.35 15.18
CA ILE A 384 -55.67 -30.95 14.80
C ILE A 384 -56.19 -31.80 13.62
N LEU A 385 -55.38 -31.95 12.56
CA LEU A 385 -55.74 -32.74 11.38
C LEU A 385 -55.98 -34.20 11.71
N GLN A 386 -55.19 -34.80 12.61
CA GLN A 386 -55.40 -36.16 13.11
C GLN A 386 -56.77 -36.31 13.76
N GLY A 387 -57.19 -35.35 14.58
CA GLY A 387 -58.48 -35.31 15.17
C GLY A 387 -59.62 -35.22 14.14
N LEU A 388 -59.43 -34.38 13.11
CA LEU A 388 -60.38 -34.24 11.99
C LEU A 388 -60.50 -35.52 11.13
N LEU A 389 -59.44 -36.26 10.90
CA LEU A 389 -59.44 -37.53 10.18
C LEU A 389 -60.18 -38.58 10.98
N ILE A 390 -59.97 -38.71 12.31
CA ILE A 390 -60.73 -39.58 13.18
C ILE A 390 -62.26 -39.28 13.10
N ALA A 391 -62.57 -37.98 13.13
CA ALA A 391 -63.95 -37.52 13.00
C ALA A 391 -64.56 -37.85 11.64
N LEU A 392 -63.82 -37.77 10.52
CA LEU A 392 -64.29 -38.14 9.19
C LEU A 392 -64.41 -39.63 8.99
N ASP A 393 -63.64 -40.46 9.67
CA ASP A 393 -63.74 -41.90 9.69
C ASP A 393 -65.03 -42.35 10.41
N HIS A 394 -65.46 -41.59 11.42
CA HIS A 394 -66.62 -41.88 12.27
C HIS A 394 -67.72 -40.81 12.14
N ILE A 395 -67.98 -40.31 10.92
CA ILE A 395 -68.72 -39.08 10.67
C ILE A 395 -70.20 -39.19 11.21
N ASP A 396 -70.85 -40.30 11.05
CA ASP A 396 -72.27 -40.52 11.49
C ASP A 396 -72.38 -40.46 13.03
N GLU A 397 -71.39 -41.02 13.73
CA GLU A 397 -71.40 -41.02 15.19
C GLU A 397 -71.09 -39.58 15.71
N VAL A 398 -70.14 -38.88 15.08
CA VAL A 398 -69.79 -37.48 15.42
C VAL A 398 -71.03 -36.57 15.20
N ILE A 399 -71.71 -36.69 14.09
CA ILE A 399 -72.93 -35.90 13.82
C ILE A 399 -74.03 -36.26 14.87
N SER A 400 -74.19 -37.53 15.25
CA SER A 400 -75.12 -37.94 16.27
C SER A 400 -74.83 -37.34 17.63
N ILE A 401 -73.63 -37.39 18.07
CA ILE A 401 -73.12 -36.77 19.32
C ILE A 401 -73.34 -35.25 19.32
N ILE A 402 -73.01 -34.56 18.26
CA ILE A 402 -73.18 -33.12 18.18
C ILE A 402 -74.68 -32.72 18.22
N ARG A 403 -75.50 -33.42 17.49
CA ARG A 403 -77.00 -33.17 17.44
C ARG A 403 -77.67 -33.46 18.75
N SER A 404 -77.25 -34.48 19.51
CA SER A 404 -77.82 -34.85 20.75
C SER A 404 -77.31 -34.06 21.97
N SER A 405 -76.34 -33.29 21.84
CA SER A 405 -75.77 -32.45 22.89
C SER A 405 -76.53 -31.14 23.05
N LYS A 406 -76.66 -30.65 24.29
CA LYS A 406 -77.41 -29.42 24.60
C LYS A 406 -76.63 -28.15 24.33
N ASN A 407 -75.35 -28.23 24.36
CA ASN A 407 -74.46 -27.10 24.13
C ASN A 407 -73.11 -27.60 23.61
N VAL A 408 -72.23 -26.63 23.15
CA VAL A 408 -70.90 -26.93 22.60
C VAL A 408 -69.97 -27.61 23.64
N ALA A 409 -70.06 -27.24 24.91
CA ALA A 409 -69.25 -27.83 25.96
C ALA A 409 -69.51 -29.29 26.17
N GLU A 410 -70.81 -29.66 26.21
CA GLU A 410 -71.29 -31.06 26.32
C GLU A 410 -70.86 -31.89 25.11
N ALA A 411 -70.96 -31.29 23.89
CA ALA A 411 -70.55 -31.95 22.65
C ALA A 411 -69.09 -32.27 22.66
N LYS A 412 -68.26 -31.33 23.09
CA LYS A 412 -66.81 -31.52 23.22
C LYS A 412 -66.45 -32.62 24.22
N THR A 413 -67.05 -32.59 25.44
CA THR A 413 -66.80 -33.63 26.47
C THR A 413 -67.12 -35.02 25.95
N ARG A 414 -68.27 -35.19 25.29
CA ARG A 414 -68.70 -36.49 24.76
C ARG A 414 -67.83 -36.96 23.59
N LEU A 415 -67.36 -36.05 22.72
CA LEU A 415 -66.42 -36.37 21.63
C LEU A 415 -65.00 -36.77 22.20
N MET A 416 -64.56 -36.12 23.26
CA MET A 416 -63.37 -36.51 23.95
C MET A 416 -63.46 -37.89 24.60
N GLU A 417 -64.54 -38.17 25.30
CA GLU A 417 -64.74 -39.45 25.96
C GLU A 417 -64.95 -40.64 24.98
N THR A 418 -65.60 -40.40 23.86
CA THR A 418 -65.93 -41.45 22.87
C THR A 418 -64.69 -41.80 22.02
N PHE A 419 -63.95 -40.82 21.53
CA PHE A 419 -62.88 -41.03 20.56
C PHE A 419 -61.47 -40.82 21.15
N GLY A 420 -61.37 -40.55 22.44
CA GLY A 420 -60.06 -40.27 23.07
C GLY A 420 -59.40 -38.99 22.57
N LEU A 421 -60.15 -37.97 22.16
CA LEU A 421 -59.72 -36.76 21.56
C LEU A 421 -59.30 -35.75 22.64
N THR A 422 -58.35 -34.83 22.29
CA THR A 422 -58.03 -33.68 23.11
C THR A 422 -59.08 -32.56 22.97
N GLU A 423 -59.12 -31.62 23.91
CA GLU A 423 -60.05 -30.48 23.86
C GLU A 423 -59.90 -29.66 22.57
N VAL A 424 -58.62 -29.42 22.11
CA VAL A 424 -58.32 -28.70 20.87
C VAL A 424 -58.85 -29.44 19.63
N GLN A 425 -58.68 -30.76 19.59
CA GLN A 425 -59.22 -31.58 18.50
C GLN A 425 -60.75 -31.57 18.52
N ALA A 426 -61.39 -31.74 19.67
CA ALA A 426 -62.84 -31.68 19.81
C ALA A 426 -63.41 -30.31 19.43
N GLN A 427 -62.72 -29.21 19.78
CA GLN A 427 -63.12 -27.88 19.35
C GLN A 427 -63.04 -27.74 17.81
N ALA A 428 -61.97 -28.20 17.17
CA ALA A 428 -61.78 -28.16 15.73
C ALA A 428 -62.89 -28.98 14.98
N ILE A 429 -63.29 -30.10 15.56
CA ILE A 429 -64.42 -30.94 15.02
C ILE A 429 -65.70 -30.15 15.10
N VAL A 430 -66.01 -29.51 16.19
CA VAL A 430 -67.27 -28.78 16.38
C VAL A 430 -67.35 -27.57 15.48
N ASP A 431 -66.17 -26.90 15.22
CA ASP A 431 -66.02 -25.72 14.32
C ASP A 431 -65.96 -26.12 12.83
N MET A 432 -65.95 -27.42 12.52
CA MET A 432 -65.79 -27.92 11.14
C MET A 432 -67.02 -27.55 10.27
N ARG A 433 -66.70 -26.96 9.11
CA ARG A 433 -67.77 -26.60 8.16
C ARG A 433 -68.29 -27.80 7.40
N LEU A 434 -69.56 -27.80 7.09
CA LEU A 434 -70.20 -28.89 6.39
C LEU A 434 -69.62 -29.30 5.04
N ARG A 435 -68.98 -28.36 4.35
CA ARG A 435 -68.19 -28.60 3.09
C ARG A 435 -67.03 -29.56 3.31
N ALA A 436 -66.43 -29.57 4.49
CA ALA A 436 -65.26 -30.41 4.81
C ALA A 436 -65.62 -31.91 4.87
N LEU A 437 -66.97 -32.29 4.87
CA LEU A 437 -67.45 -33.65 4.83
C LEU A 437 -67.39 -34.24 3.42
N THR A 438 -67.03 -33.48 2.38
CA THR A 438 -66.93 -34.02 1.02
C THR A 438 -65.64 -34.81 0.80
N GLY A 439 -65.72 -35.84 -0.09
CA GLY A 439 -64.59 -36.73 -0.35
C GLY A 439 -63.33 -35.98 -0.83
N LEU A 440 -63.49 -34.92 -1.63
CA LEU A 440 -62.36 -34.06 -2.09
C LEU A 440 -61.71 -33.29 -0.95
N GLU A 441 -62.47 -32.84 0.03
CA GLU A 441 -61.92 -32.15 1.19
C GLU A 441 -61.20 -33.11 2.16
N ARG A 442 -61.70 -34.33 2.30
CA ARG A 442 -61.04 -35.40 3.04
C ARG A 442 -59.64 -35.71 2.47
N GLU A 443 -59.56 -35.90 1.14
CA GLU A 443 -58.31 -36.16 0.46
C GLU A 443 -57.28 -34.99 0.69
N LYS A 444 -57.78 -33.77 0.69
CA LYS A 444 -56.91 -32.59 1.00
C LYS A 444 -56.35 -32.60 2.44
N ILE A 445 -57.22 -32.95 3.41
CA ILE A 445 -56.83 -33.05 4.82
C ILE A 445 -55.79 -34.16 5.02
N GLU A 446 -56.00 -35.31 4.36
CA GLU A 446 -55.08 -36.45 4.41
C GLU A 446 -53.71 -36.11 3.77
N ASN A 447 -53.73 -35.47 2.60
CA ASN A 447 -52.50 -34.99 1.94
C ASN A 447 -51.75 -33.95 2.80
N GLU A 448 -52.47 -32.94 3.34
CA GLU A 448 -51.88 -31.95 4.26
C GLU A 448 -51.23 -32.61 5.49
N TYR A 449 -51.94 -33.61 6.08
CA TYR A 449 -51.40 -34.37 7.23
C TYR A 449 -50.13 -35.14 6.88
N ASN A 450 -50.11 -35.82 5.73
CA ASN A 450 -48.93 -36.58 5.28
C ASN A 450 -47.77 -35.68 4.95
N GLU A 451 -48.00 -34.53 4.31
CA GLU A 451 -46.94 -33.51 4.06
C GLU A 451 -46.38 -32.95 5.38
N LEU A 452 -47.25 -32.64 6.36
CA LEU A 452 -46.82 -32.18 7.68
C LEU A 452 -46.04 -33.24 8.43
N MET A 453 -46.44 -34.52 8.40
CA MET A 453 -45.72 -35.62 9.06
C MET A 453 -44.31 -35.79 8.45
N LYS A 454 -44.20 -35.68 7.11
CA LYS A 454 -42.87 -35.64 6.45
C LYS A 454 -42.03 -34.46 6.94
N ARG A 455 -42.61 -33.26 6.95
CA ARG A 455 -41.95 -32.04 7.40
C ARG A 455 -41.54 -32.13 8.88
N ILE A 456 -42.38 -32.71 9.76
CA ILE A 456 -42.04 -32.97 11.17
C ILE A 456 -40.83 -33.89 11.28
N GLY A 457 -40.75 -34.94 10.45
CA GLY A 457 -39.63 -35.86 10.39
C GLY A 457 -38.32 -35.13 10.02
N GLU A 458 -38.38 -34.28 8.98
CA GLU A 458 -37.24 -33.44 8.53
C GLU A 458 -36.77 -32.47 9.64
N LEU A 459 -37.69 -31.74 10.27
CA LEU A 459 -37.41 -30.80 11.34
C LEU A 459 -36.80 -31.47 12.58
N LYS A 460 -37.31 -32.66 12.96
CA LYS A 460 -36.75 -33.48 14.05
C LYS A 460 -35.36 -33.99 13.72
N ALA A 461 -35.10 -34.37 12.47
CA ALA A 461 -33.74 -34.78 12.03
C ALA A 461 -32.73 -33.60 12.12
N ILE A 462 -33.15 -32.41 11.71
CA ILE A 462 -32.27 -31.19 11.81
C ILE A 462 -31.93 -30.87 13.28
N LEU A 463 -32.91 -31.02 14.19
CA LEU A 463 -32.71 -30.78 15.62
C LEU A 463 -31.86 -31.86 16.33
N ALA A 464 -31.81 -33.08 15.78
CA ALA A 464 -31.09 -34.22 16.35
C ALA A 464 -29.62 -34.31 15.89
N ASP A 465 -29.31 -33.74 14.73
CA ASP A 465 -27.98 -33.83 14.10
C ASP A 465 -27.40 -32.45 13.80
N GLU A 466 -26.28 -32.09 14.49
CA GLU A 466 -25.54 -30.85 14.28
C GLU A 466 -25.08 -30.70 12.82
N LYS A 467 -24.69 -31.77 12.15
CA LYS A 467 -24.27 -31.72 10.74
C LYS A 467 -25.37 -31.29 9.79
N LEU A 468 -26.60 -31.79 10.04
CA LEU A 468 -27.76 -31.35 9.25
C LEU A 468 -28.13 -29.89 9.53
N LEU A 469 -28.00 -29.43 10.78
CA LEU A 469 -28.21 -28.03 11.16
C LEU A 469 -27.21 -27.11 10.45
N LEU A 470 -25.92 -27.45 10.51
CA LEU A 470 -24.88 -26.72 9.81
C LEU A 470 -25.03 -26.73 8.30
N GLY A 471 -25.52 -27.83 7.74
CA GLY A 471 -25.88 -27.94 6.32
C GLY A 471 -26.98 -26.95 5.91
N VAL A 472 -28.04 -26.79 6.73
CA VAL A 472 -29.09 -25.78 6.50
C VAL A 472 -28.53 -24.37 6.53
N ILE A 473 -27.69 -24.03 7.52
CA ILE A 473 -27.04 -22.73 7.63
C ILE A 473 -26.18 -22.47 6.38
N ARG A 474 -25.36 -23.45 5.96
CA ARG A 474 -24.50 -23.37 4.78
C ARG A 474 -25.28 -23.01 3.51
N GLU A 475 -26.38 -23.71 3.23
CA GLU A 475 -27.16 -23.43 2.03
C GLU A 475 -27.86 -22.07 2.10
N GLU A 476 -28.36 -21.66 3.26
CA GLU A 476 -29.02 -20.36 3.40
C GLU A 476 -28.03 -19.19 3.20
N ILE A 477 -26.85 -19.24 3.82
CA ILE A 477 -25.86 -18.16 3.64
C ILE A 477 -25.30 -18.15 2.22
N LYS A 478 -25.19 -19.29 1.56
CA LYS A 478 -24.79 -19.41 0.15
C LYS A 478 -25.78 -18.71 -0.78
N LEU A 479 -27.07 -18.87 -0.55
CA LEU A 479 -28.09 -18.15 -1.31
C LEU A 479 -27.95 -16.62 -1.16
N ILE A 480 -27.61 -16.14 0.05
CA ILE A 480 -27.37 -14.71 0.29
C ILE A 480 -26.13 -14.24 -0.45
N ARG A 481 -25.03 -15.02 -0.41
CA ARG A 481 -23.81 -14.75 -1.17
C ARG A 481 -24.10 -14.58 -2.68
N ASP A 482 -24.85 -15.53 -3.24
CA ASP A 482 -25.12 -15.56 -4.68
C ASP A 482 -26.10 -14.45 -5.11
N LYS A 483 -27.00 -14.04 -4.21
CA LYS A 483 -28.02 -13.01 -4.48
C LYS A 483 -27.50 -11.58 -4.32
N TYR A 484 -26.65 -11.32 -3.35
CA TYR A 484 -26.22 -9.97 -2.96
C TYR A 484 -24.70 -9.73 -3.11
N GLY A 485 -23.91 -10.78 -3.34
CA GLY A 485 -22.48 -10.67 -3.47
C GLY A 485 -22.08 -9.92 -4.75
N ASP A 486 -21.15 -8.99 -4.61
CA ASP A 486 -20.54 -8.23 -5.69
C ASP A 486 -19.02 -8.44 -5.72
N ASP A 487 -18.35 -7.83 -6.67
CA ASP A 487 -16.90 -7.88 -6.78
C ASP A 487 -16.26 -6.93 -5.77
N ARG A 488 -15.00 -7.24 -5.40
CA ARG A 488 -14.21 -6.42 -4.51
C ARG A 488 -13.98 -5.03 -5.13
N LYS A 489 -14.20 -3.99 -4.35
CA LYS A 489 -13.92 -2.59 -4.72
C LYS A 489 -12.47 -2.18 -4.42
N THR A 490 -11.97 -2.55 -3.23
CA THR A 490 -10.62 -2.18 -2.78
C THR A 490 -9.58 -3.12 -3.37
N SER A 491 -8.59 -2.57 -4.06
CA SER A 491 -7.44 -3.31 -4.58
C SER A 491 -6.39 -3.57 -3.49
N LEU A 492 -5.56 -4.60 -3.69
CA LEU A 492 -4.46 -4.96 -2.79
C LEU A 492 -3.14 -4.77 -3.53
N GLY A 493 -2.37 -3.78 -3.13
CA GLY A 493 -1.06 -3.46 -3.69
C GLY A 493 0.10 -4.00 -2.87
N VAL A 494 1.29 -3.98 -3.46
CA VAL A 494 2.55 -4.26 -2.75
C VAL A 494 2.88 -3.06 -1.86
N ASP A 495 3.45 -3.30 -0.68
CA ASP A 495 3.83 -2.20 0.21
C ASP A 495 5.03 -1.46 -0.37
N ASP A 496 4.83 -0.19 -0.72
CA ASP A 496 5.86 0.70 -1.26
C ASP A 496 6.89 1.17 -0.21
N ASP A 497 6.90 0.65 0.99
CA ASP A 497 8.03 0.88 1.91
C ASP A 497 9.33 0.31 1.32
N GLU A 498 9.24 -0.47 0.24
CA GLU A 498 10.36 -0.92 -0.60
C GLU A 498 10.53 -0.09 -1.89
N ILE A 499 9.55 0.71 -2.34
CA ILE A 499 9.72 1.60 -3.49
C ILE A 499 10.20 2.96 -2.98
N THR A 500 11.51 3.12 -2.99
CA THR A 500 12.13 4.42 -2.75
C THR A 500 11.98 5.32 -4.00
N VAL A 501 12.18 6.64 -3.85
CA VAL A 501 12.30 7.57 -5.01
C VAL A 501 13.31 7.03 -6.05
N GLU A 502 14.22 6.20 -5.61
CA GLU A 502 15.22 5.50 -6.38
C GLU A 502 14.64 4.49 -7.39
N ASP A 503 13.55 3.78 -7.04
CA ASP A 503 12.92 2.78 -7.92
C ASP A 503 12.09 3.41 -9.04
N LEU A 504 11.78 4.71 -8.92
CA LEU A 504 11.07 5.49 -9.93
C LEU A 504 12.00 6.14 -10.97
N ILE A 505 13.32 6.04 -10.75
CA ILE A 505 14.32 6.60 -11.66
C ILE A 505 14.83 5.48 -12.56
N LYS A 506 14.80 5.71 -13.86
CA LYS A 506 15.31 4.75 -14.83
C LYS A 506 16.78 4.41 -14.54
N ARG A 507 17.08 3.11 -14.46
CA ARG A 507 18.47 2.65 -14.38
C ARG A 507 19.12 2.82 -15.75
N GLU A 508 20.06 3.72 -15.86
CA GLU A 508 20.80 3.97 -17.08
C GLU A 508 22.24 4.36 -16.77
N ASN A 509 23.14 3.97 -17.67
CA ASN A 509 24.54 4.34 -17.57
C ASN A 509 24.72 5.78 -18.06
N THR A 510 25.38 6.57 -17.25
CA THR A 510 25.56 8.00 -17.50
C THR A 510 27.02 8.41 -17.37
N VAL A 511 27.40 9.46 -18.07
CA VAL A 511 28.72 10.07 -17.99
C VAL A 511 28.65 11.27 -17.04
N ILE A 512 29.44 11.23 -15.98
CA ILE A 512 29.59 12.35 -15.04
C ILE A 512 30.88 13.06 -15.35
N ALA A 513 30.80 14.38 -15.60
CA ALA A 513 31.95 15.25 -15.85
C ALA A 513 32.12 16.24 -14.69
N MET A 514 33.34 16.40 -14.22
CA MET A 514 33.72 17.34 -13.17
C MET A 514 34.87 18.24 -13.63
N THR A 515 34.84 19.54 -13.27
CA THR A 515 35.86 20.52 -13.60
C THR A 515 36.73 20.88 -12.41
N GLN A 516 37.91 21.51 -12.70
CA GLN A 516 38.84 21.95 -11.68
C GLN A 516 38.26 22.99 -10.72
N LEU A 517 37.35 23.85 -11.21
CA LEU A 517 36.65 24.82 -10.37
C LEU A 517 35.46 24.22 -9.62
N GLY A 518 35.22 22.89 -9.75
CA GLY A 518 34.19 22.16 -8.98
C GLY A 518 32.80 22.27 -9.58
N TYR A 519 32.63 22.38 -10.88
CA TYR A 519 31.37 22.18 -11.58
C TYR A 519 31.23 20.71 -11.92
N ILE A 520 29.99 20.16 -11.71
CA ILE A 520 29.63 18.76 -12.00
C ILE A 520 28.35 18.70 -12.83
N LYS A 521 28.25 17.73 -13.70
CA LYS A 521 27.05 17.42 -14.45
C LYS A 521 26.98 15.94 -14.80
N ARG A 522 25.78 15.45 -15.03
CA ARG A 522 25.48 14.13 -15.57
C ARG A 522 24.97 14.27 -17.01
N MET A 523 25.34 13.35 -17.88
CA MET A 523 24.95 13.32 -19.28
C MET A 523 24.61 11.91 -19.69
N THR A 524 23.68 11.74 -20.62
CA THR A 524 23.38 10.43 -21.22
C THR A 524 24.48 9.99 -22.17
N MET A 525 24.65 8.69 -22.35
CA MET A 525 25.68 8.08 -23.21
C MET A 525 25.65 8.54 -24.66
N ASP A 526 24.46 8.77 -25.23
CA ASP A 526 24.22 9.17 -26.61
C ASP A 526 24.95 10.46 -27.01
N ASN A 527 25.38 11.25 -26.05
CA ASN A 527 26.10 12.49 -26.26
C ASN A 527 27.61 12.29 -26.53
N PHE A 528 28.17 11.06 -26.45
CA PHE A 528 29.57 10.76 -26.59
C PHE A 528 29.86 9.68 -27.65
N ARG A 529 29.71 9.98 -28.94
CA ARG A 529 30.08 9.04 -30.02
C ARG A 529 31.60 9.06 -30.27
N SER A 530 32.18 7.87 -30.56
CA SER A 530 33.61 7.72 -30.88
C SER A 530 33.99 8.40 -32.19
N GLN A 531 35.16 9.04 -32.25
CA GLN A 531 35.69 9.63 -33.49
C GLN A 531 36.98 8.89 -33.92
N ASN A 532 37.14 8.74 -35.25
CA ASN A 532 38.34 8.14 -35.84
C ASN A 532 39.62 9.01 -35.69
N ARG A 533 40.81 8.40 -35.77
CA ARG A 533 42.12 9.07 -35.73
C ARG A 533 42.14 10.30 -36.64
N GLY A 534 42.60 11.45 -36.07
CA GLY A 534 42.79 12.72 -36.82
C GLY A 534 41.60 13.66 -36.86
N GLY A 535 40.51 13.33 -36.14
CA GLY A 535 39.38 14.23 -35.96
C GLY A 535 39.69 15.45 -35.11
N ARG A 536 39.04 16.58 -35.41
CA ARG A 536 39.06 17.75 -34.50
C ARG A 536 38.20 17.45 -33.30
N GLY A 537 38.80 17.42 -32.07
CA GLY A 537 38.11 17.16 -30.85
C GLY A 537 36.80 17.92 -30.69
N ILE A 538 35.88 17.33 -29.92
CA ILE A 538 34.58 17.92 -29.68
C ILE A 538 34.64 18.73 -28.37
N LYS A 539 34.05 19.95 -28.39
CA LYS A 539 33.96 20.83 -27.23
C LYS A 539 33.03 20.19 -26.18
N GLY A 540 33.56 19.71 -25.08
CA GLY A 540 32.83 18.95 -24.07
C GLY A 540 32.03 19.78 -23.06
N MET A 541 32.34 21.09 -22.91
CA MET A 541 31.69 21.96 -21.92
C MET A 541 31.99 23.43 -22.20
N THR A 542 31.03 24.34 -21.97
CA THR A 542 31.32 25.79 -21.93
C THR A 542 31.96 26.08 -20.59
N LYS A 543 33.16 26.66 -20.60
CA LYS A 543 33.98 26.91 -19.43
C LYS A 543 34.27 28.40 -19.24
N LEU A 544 34.69 28.77 -18.04
CA LEU A 544 35.36 30.03 -17.76
C LEU A 544 36.79 29.96 -18.31
N ASP A 545 37.42 31.10 -18.60
CA ASP A 545 38.71 31.14 -19.28
C ASP A 545 39.83 30.36 -18.57
N GLU A 546 39.70 30.03 -17.28
CA GLU A 546 40.67 29.30 -16.46
C GLU A 546 40.17 27.90 -15.96
N ASP A 547 39.03 27.35 -16.45
CA ASP A 547 38.49 26.09 -15.95
C ASP A 547 38.76 24.93 -16.93
N CYS A 548 39.03 23.73 -16.43
CA CYS A 548 39.21 22.52 -17.23
C CYS A 548 38.53 21.30 -16.59
N ILE A 549 38.13 20.33 -17.42
CA ILE A 549 37.60 19.07 -16.94
C ILE A 549 38.74 18.28 -16.31
N THR A 550 38.62 17.92 -15.03
CA THR A 550 39.60 17.13 -14.29
C THR A 550 39.22 15.66 -14.21
N GLU A 551 37.94 15.35 -14.21
CA GLU A 551 37.48 13.98 -14.07
C GLU A 551 36.27 13.71 -14.96
N LEU A 552 36.30 12.56 -15.61
CA LEU A 552 35.22 12.01 -16.40
C LEU A 552 35.02 10.56 -15.95
N MET A 553 33.86 10.22 -15.45
CA MET A 553 33.57 8.89 -14.97
C MET A 553 32.24 8.41 -15.47
N MET A 554 32.10 7.12 -15.53
CA MET A 554 30.85 6.46 -15.84
C MET A 554 30.28 5.86 -14.57
N ALA A 555 29.00 6.06 -14.38
CA ALA A 555 28.27 5.52 -13.26
C ALA A 555 26.82 5.31 -13.67
N ASN A 556 26.20 4.32 -13.08
CA ASN A 556 24.74 4.13 -13.20
C ASN A 556 24.01 5.20 -12.39
N THR A 557 22.82 5.57 -12.81
CA THR A 557 21.96 6.52 -12.05
C THR A 557 21.76 6.11 -10.60
N HIS A 558 21.81 4.82 -10.29
CA HIS A 558 21.59 4.25 -8.96
C HIS A 558 22.85 4.03 -8.14
N ASP A 559 24.04 4.22 -8.72
CA ASP A 559 25.29 4.03 -8.01
C ASP A 559 25.48 5.09 -6.91
N TYR A 560 26.11 4.70 -5.83
CA TYR A 560 26.65 5.64 -4.86
C TYR A 560 27.93 6.26 -5.41
N ILE A 561 28.05 7.56 -5.31
CA ILE A 561 29.25 8.28 -5.71
C ILE A 561 29.85 8.88 -4.46
N LEU A 562 31.04 8.41 -4.11
CA LEU A 562 31.81 8.94 -3.00
C LEU A 562 32.76 10.03 -3.51
N PHE A 563 32.68 11.22 -2.93
CA PHE A 563 33.52 12.35 -3.24
C PHE A 563 34.54 12.56 -2.09
N PHE A 564 35.82 12.37 -2.38
CA PHE A 564 36.90 12.59 -1.43
C PHE A 564 37.52 13.95 -1.69
N THR A 565 37.83 14.67 -0.62
CA THR A 565 38.40 16.04 -0.71
C THR A 565 39.87 16.10 -0.30
N ASN A 566 40.55 17.11 -0.77
CA ASN A 566 41.96 17.40 -0.40
C ASN A 566 42.13 17.52 1.13
N LYS A 567 41.09 17.90 1.88
CA LYS A 567 41.08 17.95 3.35
C LYS A 567 40.85 16.60 4.03
N GLY A 568 40.77 15.50 3.27
CA GLY A 568 40.55 14.14 3.80
C GLY A 568 39.16 13.85 4.28
N ARG A 569 38.13 14.58 3.80
CA ARG A 569 36.70 14.31 4.04
C ARG A 569 36.11 13.54 2.88
N VAL A 570 35.01 12.83 3.15
CA VAL A 570 34.20 12.10 2.15
C VAL A 570 32.75 12.53 2.22
N PHE A 571 32.13 12.72 1.07
CA PHE A 571 30.73 12.97 0.87
C PHE A 571 30.14 11.89 -0.02
N ARG A 572 28.81 11.69 0.02
CA ARG A 572 28.12 10.69 -0.77
C ARG A 572 26.88 11.29 -1.43
N LEU A 573 26.73 11.04 -2.73
CA LEU A 573 25.52 11.29 -3.50
C LEU A 573 25.14 10.02 -4.27
N LYS A 574 23.88 9.94 -4.69
CA LYS A 574 23.42 8.99 -5.72
C LYS A 574 23.66 9.59 -7.11
N GLY A 575 23.90 8.75 -8.12
CA GLY A 575 24.10 9.22 -9.49
C GLY A 575 22.97 10.12 -9.99
N TYR A 576 21.72 9.79 -9.67
CA TYR A 576 20.54 10.60 -10.04
C TYR A 576 20.43 11.93 -9.28
N GLU A 577 21.10 12.12 -8.15
CA GLU A 577 21.12 13.41 -7.42
C GLU A 577 22.01 14.44 -8.13
N ILE A 578 22.86 14.00 -9.06
CA ILE A 578 23.65 14.91 -9.91
C ILE A 578 22.78 15.41 -11.06
N PRO A 579 22.61 16.74 -11.21
CA PRO A 579 21.74 17.30 -12.22
C PRO A 579 22.16 16.91 -13.64
N GLU A 580 21.17 16.52 -14.46
CA GLU A 580 21.37 16.26 -15.86
C GLU A 580 21.54 17.57 -16.64
N ALA A 581 22.46 17.59 -17.57
CA ALA A 581 22.72 18.77 -18.37
C ALA A 581 23.24 18.39 -19.77
N SER A 582 22.96 19.24 -20.74
CA SER A 582 23.44 19.06 -22.11
C SER A 582 24.97 19.10 -22.16
N ARG A 583 25.55 18.54 -23.23
CA ARG A 583 26.99 18.46 -23.45
C ARG A 583 27.71 19.82 -23.33
N ILE A 584 27.09 20.90 -23.80
CA ILE A 584 27.67 22.25 -23.83
C ILE A 584 27.48 22.99 -22.50
N ALA A 585 26.50 22.61 -21.67
CA ALA A 585 26.20 23.28 -20.40
C ALA A 585 27.36 23.19 -19.41
N ARG A 586 27.52 24.22 -18.57
CA ARG A 586 28.56 24.29 -17.53
C ARG A 586 28.36 23.24 -16.41
N GLY A 587 27.11 22.84 -16.15
CA GLY A 587 26.72 22.00 -15.00
C GLY A 587 26.51 22.84 -13.72
N THR A 588 26.40 22.15 -12.59
CA THR A 588 26.09 22.71 -11.27
C THR A 588 27.34 22.74 -10.41
N ALA A 589 27.56 23.81 -9.64
CA ALA A 589 28.67 23.89 -8.72
C ALA A 589 28.53 22.86 -7.58
N LEU A 590 29.55 22.06 -7.31
CA LEU A 590 29.59 21.04 -6.26
C LEU A 590 29.25 21.58 -4.88
N ILE A 591 29.56 22.85 -4.59
CA ILE A 591 29.21 23.49 -3.33
C ILE A 591 27.68 23.59 -3.10
N ASN A 592 26.89 23.54 -4.17
CA ASN A 592 25.44 23.53 -4.08
C ASN A 592 24.88 22.11 -3.79
N LEU A 593 25.67 21.07 -4.01
CA LEU A 593 25.32 19.68 -3.80
C LEU A 593 25.96 19.11 -2.52
N LEU A 594 27.19 19.54 -2.21
CA LEU A 594 28.03 19.10 -1.08
C LEU A 594 28.32 20.27 -0.15
N GLN A 595 28.31 20.05 1.16
CA GLN A 595 28.66 21.07 2.15
C GLN A 595 30.18 21.18 2.30
N LEU A 596 30.84 21.74 1.28
CA LEU A 596 32.30 21.96 1.25
C LEU A 596 32.69 23.19 2.09
N GLU A 597 33.86 23.10 2.74
CA GLU A 597 34.42 24.21 3.45
C GLU A 597 35.24 25.15 2.50
N PRO A 598 35.51 26.40 2.90
CA PRO A 598 36.36 27.27 2.11
C PRO A 598 37.74 26.63 1.82
N GLY A 599 38.14 26.63 0.53
CA GLY A 599 39.39 26.02 0.07
C GLY A 599 39.38 24.49 -0.04
N GLU A 600 38.25 23.82 0.26
CA GLU A 600 38.07 22.38 0.09
C GLU A 600 37.71 22.07 -1.36
N LYS A 601 38.43 21.11 -1.96
CA LYS A 601 38.25 20.66 -3.36
C LYS A 601 38.15 19.16 -3.40
N VAL A 602 37.31 18.64 -4.31
CA VAL A 602 37.22 17.18 -4.56
C VAL A 602 38.46 16.76 -5.34
N THR A 603 39.12 15.71 -4.86
CA THR A 603 40.36 15.17 -5.44
C THR A 603 40.21 13.78 -6.00
N ALA A 604 39.21 13.01 -5.53
CA ALA A 604 38.91 11.71 -6.06
C ALA A 604 37.41 11.42 -5.96
N THR A 605 36.89 10.74 -6.95
CA THR A 605 35.48 10.27 -7.01
C THR A 605 35.44 8.76 -7.25
N ILE A 606 34.62 8.06 -6.51
CA ILE A 606 34.48 6.59 -6.60
C ILE A 606 33.01 6.23 -6.78
N PRO A 607 32.65 5.72 -7.95
CA PRO A 607 31.34 5.11 -8.15
C PRO A 607 31.32 3.73 -7.47
N LEU A 608 30.25 3.43 -6.72
CA LEU A 608 30.04 2.18 -6.02
C LEU A 608 28.64 1.65 -6.33
N GLU A 609 28.54 0.50 -6.95
CA GLU A 609 27.28 -0.20 -7.13
C GLU A 609 26.79 -0.76 -5.78
N LYS A 610 27.68 -1.44 -5.03
CA LYS A 610 27.37 -2.05 -3.71
C LYS A 610 28.54 -1.91 -2.75
N TYR A 611 28.25 -1.96 -1.45
CA TYR A 611 29.27 -2.09 -0.38
C TYR A 611 29.57 -3.57 -0.13
N GLU A 612 30.81 -4.00 -0.42
CA GLU A 612 31.27 -5.39 -0.27
C GLU A 612 32.24 -5.51 0.91
N ASN A 613 32.12 -6.60 1.70
CA ASN A 613 32.90 -6.74 2.95
C ASN A 613 34.40 -6.98 2.75
N ASP A 614 34.79 -7.46 1.57
CA ASP A 614 36.16 -7.85 1.19
C ASP A 614 36.93 -6.76 0.44
N LYS A 615 36.27 -5.61 0.18
CA LYS A 615 36.90 -4.48 -0.51
C LYS A 615 37.36 -3.38 0.47
N TYR A 616 38.45 -2.74 0.07
CA TYR A 616 39.09 -1.66 0.85
C TYR A 616 39.23 -0.41 0.00
N LEU A 617 39.16 0.75 0.66
CA LEU A 617 39.59 2.01 0.09
C LEU A 617 41.06 2.26 0.44
N PHE A 618 41.88 2.30 -0.59
CA PHE A 618 43.27 2.64 -0.49
C PHE A 618 43.48 4.12 -0.88
N MET A 619 44.13 4.86 -0.02
CA MET A 619 44.24 6.30 -0.11
C MET A 619 45.74 6.69 -0.18
N ALA A 620 46.06 7.68 -1.01
CA ALA A 620 47.42 8.24 -1.09
C ALA A 620 47.39 9.75 -0.93
N THR A 621 48.36 10.28 -0.20
CA THR A 621 48.54 11.71 -0.03
C THR A 621 49.71 12.25 -0.89
N LYS A 622 49.73 13.55 -1.08
CA LYS A 622 50.72 14.28 -1.87
C LYS A 622 52.14 14.05 -1.36
N ASN A 623 52.31 13.93 -0.04
CA ASN A 623 53.59 13.73 0.60
C ASN A 623 53.98 12.24 0.78
N GLY A 624 53.29 11.32 0.06
CA GLY A 624 53.67 9.91 0.01
C GLY A 624 53.17 9.04 1.16
N MET A 625 52.21 9.52 1.97
CA MET A 625 51.51 8.69 2.95
C MET A 625 50.44 7.85 2.27
N VAL A 626 50.22 6.64 2.78
CA VAL A 626 49.18 5.74 2.29
C VAL A 626 48.39 5.15 3.45
N LYS A 627 47.10 4.85 3.16
CA LYS A 627 46.18 4.30 4.15
C LYS A 627 45.25 3.27 3.49
N LYS A 628 44.94 2.22 4.21
CA LYS A 628 43.92 1.22 3.83
C LYS A 628 42.79 1.24 4.86
N THR A 629 41.54 1.30 4.40
CA THR A 629 40.34 1.31 5.26
C THR A 629 39.23 0.46 4.60
N SER A 630 38.52 -0.36 5.38
CA SER A 630 37.39 -1.14 4.84
C SER A 630 36.32 -0.19 4.27
N ILE A 631 35.75 -0.57 3.12
CA ILE A 631 34.65 0.19 2.46
C ILE A 631 33.41 0.28 3.35
N MET A 632 33.19 -0.72 4.20
CA MET A 632 32.07 -0.79 5.14
C MET A 632 32.07 0.36 6.17
N GLU A 633 33.21 0.94 6.46
CA GLU A 633 33.31 2.12 7.34
C GLU A 633 32.63 3.38 6.76
N TYR A 634 32.26 3.35 5.47
CA TYR A 634 31.70 4.48 4.72
C TYR A 634 30.21 4.29 4.37
N ILE A 635 29.54 3.27 4.88
CA ILE A 635 28.09 3.04 4.63
C ILE A 635 27.24 4.22 5.13
N ASN A 636 27.60 4.82 6.26
CA ASN A 636 26.83 5.87 6.94
C ASN A 636 27.43 7.28 6.72
N VAL A 637 27.78 7.62 5.50
CA VAL A 637 28.22 8.98 5.17
C VAL A 637 27.04 9.94 5.16
N ARG A 638 27.09 11.00 5.97
CA ARG A 638 26.07 12.03 6.08
C ARG A 638 26.29 13.14 5.04
N LYS A 639 25.24 13.91 4.74
CA LYS A 639 25.34 15.08 3.82
C LYS A 639 26.32 16.15 4.29
N THR A 640 26.63 16.21 5.59
CA THR A 640 27.64 17.11 6.18
C THR A 640 29.06 16.64 5.96
N GLY A 641 29.27 15.50 5.30
CA GLY A 641 30.58 14.89 5.13
C GLY A 641 31.07 14.13 6.37
N LEU A 642 32.07 13.29 6.16
CA LEU A 642 32.69 12.45 7.17
C LEU A 642 34.20 12.45 6.99
N LEU A 643 34.99 12.44 8.07
CA LEU A 643 36.47 12.35 7.99
C LEU A 643 36.84 10.95 7.45
N ALA A 644 37.58 10.90 6.34
CA ALA A 644 38.06 9.69 5.69
C ALA A 644 39.51 9.36 6.04
N ILE A 645 40.35 10.35 6.23
CA ILE A 645 41.77 10.24 6.61
C ILE A 645 42.20 11.45 7.44
N GLY A 646 42.98 11.24 8.49
CA GLY A 646 43.70 12.32 9.17
C GLY A 646 44.91 12.75 8.33
N LEU A 647 45.00 14.01 8.00
CA LEU A 647 46.14 14.57 7.25
C LEU A 647 47.14 15.24 8.19
N ARG A 648 48.44 15.28 7.81
CA ARG A 648 49.48 16.11 8.45
C ARG A 648 49.31 17.55 8.00
N GLU A 649 49.95 18.49 8.71
CA GLU A 649 50.11 19.88 8.27
C GLU A 649 50.74 19.92 6.87
N ASP A 650 50.17 20.68 5.98
CA ASP A 650 50.63 20.87 4.58
C ASP A 650 50.55 19.62 3.68
N ASP A 651 49.79 18.56 4.08
CA ASP A 651 49.55 17.41 3.22
C ASP A 651 48.13 17.43 2.68
N GLU A 652 47.93 16.85 1.52
CA GLU A 652 46.65 16.77 0.83
C GLU A 652 46.40 15.35 0.36
N LEU A 653 45.13 14.91 0.46
CA LEU A 653 44.68 13.66 -0.16
C LEU A 653 44.61 13.86 -1.68
N ILE A 654 45.28 13.01 -2.46
CA ILE A 654 45.38 13.18 -3.91
C ILE A 654 44.59 12.12 -4.69
N GLU A 655 44.57 10.88 -4.22
CA GLU A 655 43.90 9.79 -4.92
C GLU A 655 43.35 8.72 -3.94
N VAL A 656 42.20 8.13 -4.29
CA VAL A 656 41.56 7.02 -3.57
C VAL A 656 41.16 5.99 -4.58
N LYS A 657 41.43 4.70 -4.29
CA LYS A 657 41.06 3.57 -5.14
C LYS A 657 40.41 2.45 -4.32
N VAL A 658 39.54 1.70 -4.96
CA VAL A 658 39.02 0.46 -4.40
C VAL A 658 40.05 -0.64 -4.67
N THR A 659 40.37 -1.43 -3.66
CA THR A 659 41.31 -2.55 -3.76
C THR A 659 40.76 -3.81 -3.11
N ASP A 660 41.21 -4.96 -3.59
CA ASP A 660 40.98 -6.28 -3.01
C ASP A 660 42.30 -6.90 -2.47
N GLU A 661 42.25 -8.07 -1.84
CA GLU A 661 43.37 -8.64 -1.11
C GLU A 661 44.60 -8.97 -1.98
N SER A 662 44.46 -9.17 -3.30
CA SER A 662 45.51 -9.58 -4.21
C SER A 662 46.26 -8.44 -4.87
N ASP A 663 45.81 -7.21 -4.68
CA ASP A 663 46.26 -6.05 -5.44
C ASP A 663 47.70 -5.59 -5.11
N LEU A 664 48.41 -5.15 -6.14
CA LEU A 664 49.63 -4.38 -6.05
C LEU A 664 49.36 -2.90 -6.19
N ILE A 665 50.01 -2.09 -5.35
CA ILE A 665 49.88 -0.62 -5.33
C ILE A 665 51.08 0.01 -6.01
N TYR A 666 50.83 0.87 -6.99
CA TYR A 666 51.86 1.64 -7.71
C TYR A 666 51.73 3.11 -7.34
N LEU A 667 52.76 3.68 -6.69
CA LEU A 667 52.89 5.13 -6.48
C LEU A 667 53.85 5.69 -7.47
N VAL A 668 53.53 6.82 -8.10
CA VAL A 668 54.37 7.48 -9.08
C VAL A 668 54.55 8.96 -8.71
N SER A 669 55.79 9.40 -8.69
CA SER A 669 56.12 10.79 -8.36
C SER A 669 56.26 11.68 -9.59
N GLN A 670 56.16 12.97 -9.39
CA GLN A 670 56.28 14.03 -10.41
C GLN A 670 57.64 14.00 -11.13
N LYS A 671 58.72 13.63 -10.44
CA LYS A 671 60.07 13.51 -10.99
C LYS A 671 60.32 12.10 -11.63
N GLY A 672 59.29 11.31 -11.84
CA GLY A 672 59.36 10.04 -12.57
C GLY A 672 59.96 8.87 -11.78
N MET A 673 59.83 8.89 -10.46
CA MET A 673 60.12 7.74 -9.61
C MET A 673 58.86 6.95 -9.35
N SER A 674 58.94 5.63 -9.11
CA SER A 674 57.82 4.79 -8.76
C SER A 674 58.21 3.71 -7.76
N ILE A 675 57.24 3.35 -6.90
CA ILE A 675 57.33 2.18 -6.01
C ILE A 675 56.14 1.29 -6.20
N CYS A 676 56.37 -0.02 -6.25
CA CYS A 676 55.35 -1.03 -6.32
C CYS A 676 55.41 -1.92 -5.08
N PHE A 677 54.31 -2.12 -4.35
CA PHE A 677 54.25 -2.97 -3.17
C PHE A 677 52.88 -3.64 -3.01
N LYS A 678 52.82 -4.75 -2.27
CA LYS A 678 51.58 -5.44 -1.96
C LYS A 678 50.71 -4.61 -1.03
N GLN A 679 49.41 -4.55 -1.30
CA GLN A 679 48.46 -3.84 -0.44
C GLN A 679 48.52 -4.35 1.03
N ASP A 680 48.80 -5.64 1.23
CA ASP A 680 48.92 -6.24 2.57
C ASP A 680 50.07 -5.68 3.42
N ASN A 681 51.03 -5.02 2.79
CA ASN A 681 52.05 -4.30 3.51
C ASN A 681 51.49 -3.08 4.28
N VAL A 682 50.25 -2.71 4.03
CA VAL A 682 49.50 -1.69 4.74
C VAL A 682 48.34 -2.30 5.52
N ARG A 683 48.43 -2.24 6.85
CA ARG A 683 47.38 -2.72 7.75
C ARG A 683 46.11 -1.86 7.57
N ALA A 684 44.96 -2.51 7.54
CA ALA A 684 43.66 -1.82 7.56
C ALA A 684 43.51 -1.06 8.89
N THR A 685 43.08 0.20 8.79
CA THR A 685 42.92 1.10 9.94
C THR A 685 41.58 1.85 9.84
N GLY A 686 41.05 2.31 10.99
CA GLY A 686 39.82 3.10 11.04
C GLY A 686 39.95 4.48 10.35
N ARG A 687 38.86 5.13 10.07
CA ARG A 687 38.73 6.36 9.26
C ARG A 687 39.61 7.52 9.71
N THR A 688 39.78 7.74 10.99
CA THR A 688 40.50 8.93 11.57
C THR A 688 42.01 8.80 11.59
N SER A 689 42.59 7.66 11.20
CA SER A 689 44.07 7.47 11.20
C SER A 689 44.76 8.22 10.06
N MET A 690 46.02 8.57 10.25
CA MET A 690 46.87 9.31 9.26
C MET A 690 47.54 8.40 8.22
N GLY A 691 47.47 7.08 8.39
CA GLY A 691 48.14 6.11 7.52
C GLY A 691 49.64 5.92 7.86
N VAL A 692 50.38 5.38 6.88
CA VAL A 692 51.80 5.04 7.00
C VAL A 692 52.55 5.53 5.76
N ILE A 693 53.92 5.64 5.83
CA ILE A 693 54.73 6.05 4.70
C ILE A 693 54.64 5.00 3.60
N GLY A 694 54.15 5.36 2.42
CA GLY A 694 54.11 4.57 1.20
C GLY A 694 55.39 4.67 0.37
N MET A 695 55.84 5.89 0.14
CA MET A 695 57.05 6.21 -0.61
C MET A 695 57.86 7.33 0.10
N ASP A 696 59.16 7.16 0.22
CA ASP A 696 60.12 8.19 0.72
C ASP A 696 60.51 9.07 -0.45
N LEU A 697 60.02 10.34 -0.43
CA LEU A 697 60.22 11.31 -1.49
C LEU A 697 61.45 12.17 -1.24
N ASP A 698 62.19 12.47 -2.30
CA ASP A 698 63.25 13.48 -2.23
C ASP A 698 62.63 14.90 -2.05
N ALA A 699 63.45 15.86 -1.58
CA ALA A 699 63.01 17.24 -1.45
C ALA A 699 62.47 17.77 -2.78
N ASP A 700 61.34 18.45 -2.70
CA ASP A 700 60.59 19.02 -3.83
C ASP A 700 59.99 17.98 -4.83
N ASP A 701 59.83 16.72 -4.46
CA ASP A 701 59.11 15.72 -5.23
C ASP A 701 57.74 15.42 -4.57
N LEU A 702 56.76 15.16 -5.39
CA LEU A 702 55.38 14.93 -4.93
C LEU A 702 54.79 13.71 -5.63
N ILE A 703 53.88 13.01 -5.00
CA ILE A 703 53.11 11.94 -5.66
C ILE A 703 52.12 12.58 -6.62
N VAL A 704 52.06 12.05 -7.89
CA VAL A 704 51.12 12.47 -8.94
C VAL A 704 49.94 11.52 -9.05
N GLY A 705 50.17 10.27 -8.77
CA GLY A 705 49.07 9.28 -8.86
C GLY A 705 49.38 7.95 -8.19
N MET A 706 48.35 7.29 -7.83
CA MET A 706 48.33 5.94 -7.27
C MET A 706 47.50 5.02 -8.17
N GLN A 707 48.04 3.89 -8.57
CA GLN A 707 47.37 2.91 -9.39
C GLN A 707 47.36 1.52 -8.75
N VAL A 708 46.41 0.67 -9.17
CA VAL A 708 46.19 -0.67 -8.63
C VAL A 708 46.30 -1.70 -9.75
N SER A 709 46.91 -2.87 -9.51
CA SER A 709 47.15 -3.90 -10.51
C SER A 709 45.87 -4.47 -11.15
N SER A 710 44.78 -4.52 -10.43
CA SER A 710 43.48 -4.99 -10.95
C SER A 710 42.86 -4.07 -11.99
N GLN A 711 43.38 -2.86 -12.20
CA GLN A 711 42.78 -1.88 -13.10
C GLN A 711 43.37 -1.90 -14.53
N GLY A 712 44.31 -2.77 -14.86
CA GLY A 712 44.92 -2.89 -16.19
C GLY A 712 46.19 -3.71 -16.21
N GLU A 713 46.71 -4.00 -17.41
CA GLU A 713 47.93 -4.78 -17.66
C GLU A 713 49.21 -3.91 -17.75
N ALA A 714 49.05 -2.63 -18.01
CA ALA A 714 50.16 -1.69 -18.19
C ALA A 714 49.94 -0.38 -17.46
N VAL A 715 51.01 0.23 -16.97
CA VAL A 715 51.03 1.62 -16.44
C VAL A 715 51.27 2.59 -17.59
N LEU A 716 50.27 3.41 -17.88
CA LEU A 716 50.39 4.57 -18.79
C LEU A 716 50.87 5.77 -17.99
N ILE A 717 51.94 6.39 -18.45
CA ILE A 717 52.54 7.62 -17.87
C ILE A 717 52.53 8.72 -18.93
N VAL A 718 51.96 9.87 -18.58
CA VAL A 718 51.90 11.04 -19.50
C VAL A 718 52.57 12.24 -18.82
N SER A 719 53.34 12.97 -19.59
CA SER A 719 54.02 14.16 -19.13
C SER A 719 53.33 15.48 -19.58
N GLU A 720 53.65 16.57 -18.94
CA GLU A 720 53.04 17.90 -19.18
C GLU A 720 53.16 18.38 -20.62
N LYS A 721 54.24 18.01 -21.36
CA LYS A 721 54.42 18.37 -22.78
C LYS A 721 53.85 17.35 -23.76
N GLY A 722 52.93 16.50 -23.31
CA GLY A 722 52.15 15.59 -24.16
C GLY A 722 52.89 14.37 -24.68
N LEU A 723 54.02 13.98 -24.03
CA LEU A 723 54.65 12.70 -24.32
C LEU A 723 54.18 11.64 -23.30
N GLY A 724 53.96 10.41 -23.82
CA GLY A 724 53.52 9.34 -22.93
C GLY A 724 53.92 7.96 -23.44
N LYS A 725 53.80 6.97 -22.60
CA LYS A 725 54.11 5.56 -22.88
C LYS A 725 53.31 4.61 -22.01
N ARG A 726 53.18 3.38 -22.48
CA ARG A 726 52.75 2.24 -21.67
C ARG A 726 53.98 1.46 -21.21
N THR A 727 53.98 1.00 -19.97
CA THR A 727 54.98 0.07 -19.42
C THR A 727 54.24 -1.09 -18.75
N MET A 728 54.55 -2.32 -19.13
CA MET A 728 53.90 -3.50 -18.55
C MET A 728 54.12 -3.57 -17.07
N LEU A 729 53.12 -4.04 -16.32
CA LEU A 729 53.18 -4.17 -14.84
C LEU A 729 54.32 -5.06 -14.39
N GLU A 730 54.70 -6.10 -15.16
CA GLU A 730 55.82 -7.03 -14.88
C GLU A 730 57.19 -6.32 -14.83
N GLU A 731 57.35 -5.18 -15.50
CA GLU A 731 58.58 -4.39 -15.48
C GLU A 731 58.81 -3.69 -14.14
N PHE A 732 57.79 -3.63 -13.24
CA PHE A 732 57.89 -2.99 -11.92
C PHE A 732 58.18 -4.03 -10.83
N ASN A 733 59.36 -4.04 -10.27
CA ASN A 733 59.73 -4.92 -9.16
C ASN A 733 58.93 -4.62 -7.91
N VAL A 734 58.33 -5.63 -7.30
CA VAL A 734 57.64 -5.51 -6.01
C VAL A 734 58.67 -5.24 -4.92
N GLN A 735 58.46 -4.20 -4.16
CA GLN A 735 59.34 -3.73 -3.06
C GLN A 735 58.56 -3.66 -1.73
N ASN A 736 59.25 -3.41 -0.66
CA ASN A 736 58.62 -3.01 0.58
C ASN A 736 58.22 -1.52 0.52
N ARG A 737 57.06 -1.16 1.11
CA ARG A 737 56.64 0.25 1.21
C ARG A 737 57.67 1.11 1.96
N GLY A 738 57.66 2.43 1.72
CA GLY A 738 58.46 3.37 2.43
C GLY A 738 59.90 3.53 1.88
N GLY A 739 60.19 2.88 0.73
CA GLY A 739 61.46 3.08 -0.01
C GLY A 739 61.40 4.27 -0.98
N LYS A 740 62.54 4.69 -1.55
CA LYS A 740 62.61 5.76 -2.58
C LYS A 740 62.11 5.34 -3.95
N GLY A 741 61.85 4.06 -4.16
CA GLY A 741 61.38 3.53 -5.44
C GLY A 741 62.47 3.45 -6.52
N LEU A 742 62.00 3.23 -7.78
CA LEU A 742 62.86 3.10 -8.97
C LEU A 742 62.40 4.07 -10.07
N LYS A 743 63.32 4.52 -10.93
CA LYS A 743 62.93 5.37 -12.09
C LYS A 743 61.96 4.66 -13.00
N CYS A 744 60.83 5.27 -13.30
CA CYS A 744 59.80 4.77 -14.21
C CYS A 744 59.64 5.67 -15.44
N TYR A 745 60.14 6.91 -15.43
CA TYR A 745 60.06 7.83 -16.55
C TYR A 745 61.35 8.66 -16.60
N LYS A 746 61.81 8.94 -17.84
CA LYS A 746 62.99 9.77 -18.06
C LYS A 746 62.53 11.21 -18.29
N ILE A 747 62.73 12.06 -17.27
CA ILE A 747 62.45 13.50 -17.36
C ILE A 747 63.57 14.21 -18.16
N THR A 748 63.17 15.07 -19.09
CA THR A 748 64.04 15.94 -19.91
C THR A 748 63.27 17.24 -20.16
N ASP A 749 63.97 18.27 -20.64
CA ASP A 749 63.37 19.55 -21.03
C ASP A 749 62.30 19.42 -22.11
N LYS A 750 62.33 18.33 -22.89
CA LYS A 750 61.33 18.03 -23.92
C LYS A 750 60.07 17.37 -23.37
N THR A 751 60.16 16.67 -22.24
CA THR A 751 59.01 15.96 -21.66
C THR A 751 58.32 16.83 -20.63
N GLY A 752 59.01 17.63 -19.87
CA GLY A 752 58.51 18.20 -18.64
C GLY A 752 58.25 17.14 -17.57
N LEU A 753 57.58 17.52 -16.50
CA LEU A 753 57.25 16.65 -15.37
C LEU A 753 56.12 15.66 -15.69
N VAL A 754 55.99 14.58 -14.92
CA VAL A 754 54.86 13.66 -15.03
C VAL A 754 53.60 14.34 -14.48
N VAL A 755 52.49 14.28 -15.23
CA VAL A 755 51.21 14.91 -14.87
C VAL A 755 50.09 13.89 -14.63
N GLY A 756 50.17 12.73 -15.31
CA GLY A 756 49.10 11.73 -15.16
C GLY A 756 49.61 10.31 -15.28
N VAL A 757 49.00 9.43 -14.50
CA VAL A 757 49.29 8.00 -14.44
C VAL A 757 47.98 7.21 -14.37
N LYS A 758 47.82 6.18 -15.23
CA LYS A 758 46.67 5.29 -15.22
C LYS A 758 47.10 3.84 -15.50
N CYS A 759 46.49 2.83 -14.85
CA CYS A 759 46.57 1.45 -15.29
C CYS A 759 45.55 1.21 -16.43
N VAL A 760 46.03 0.62 -17.52
CA VAL A 760 45.26 0.49 -18.78
C VAL A 760 45.44 -0.91 -19.40
N ASN A 761 44.40 -1.37 -20.11
CA ASN A 761 44.43 -2.51 -21.03
C ASN A 761 44.60 -2.04 -22.47
N ALA A 762 44.91 -2.93 -23.39
CA ALA A 762 45.06 -2.59 -24.81
C ALA A 762 43.75 -2.04 -25.42
N GLU A 763 42.61 -2.58 -24.98
CA GLU A 763 41.27 -2.30 -25.47
C GLU A 763 40.68 -1.01 -24.92
N ASP A 764 41.26 -0.45 -23.87
CA ASP A 764 40.81 0.81 -23.28
C ASP A 764 40.98 2.01 -24.20
N GLU A 765 40.32 3.08 -23.96
CA GLU A 765 40.48 4.35 -24.61
C GLU A 765 40.99 5.42 -23.60
N LEU A 766 41.86 6.27 -24.09
CA LEU A 766 42.42 7.36 -23.30
C LEU A 766 41.86 8.71 -23.74
N MET A 767 41.43 9.51 -22.80
CA MET A 767 41.22 10.95 -23.01
C MET A 767 42.31 11.75 -22.41
N ILE A 768 42.91 12.66 -23.20
CA ILE A 768 43.90 13.63 -22.78
C ILE A 768 43.24 15.01 -22.80
N ILE A 769 43.37 15.73 -21.69
CA ILE A 769 42.75 17.01 -21.48
C ILE A 769 43.85 18.03 -21.29
N THR A 770 43.81 19.11 -22.08
CA THR A 770 44.80 20.19 -22.02
C THR A 770 44.28 21.38 -21.20
N THR A 771 45.20 22.24 -20.70
CA THR A 771 44.83 23.50 -20.04
C THR A 771 44.05 24.43 -20.97
N GLY A 772 44.30 24.38 -22.29
CA GLY A 772 43.54 25.08 -23.31
C GLY A 772 42.10 24.52 -23.55
N GLY A 773 41.69 23.43 -22.81
CA GLY A 773 40.39 22.81 -22.89
C GLY A 773 40.17 21.95 -24.13
N ILE A 774 41.20 21.59 -24.82
CA ILE A 774 41.18 20.62 -25.91
C ILE A 774 41.15 19.22 -25.30
N ILE A 775 40.20 18.40 -25.74
CA ILE A 775 40.05 17.00 -25.35
C ILE A 775 40.32 16.13 -26.57
N ILE A 776 41.28 15.22 -26.47
CA ILE A 776 41.58 14.22 -27.50
C ILE A 776 41.26 12.84 -26.92
N ARG A 777 40.47 12.06 -27.65
CA ARG A 777 40.19 10.63 -27.35
C ARG A 777 41.00 9.77 -28.34
N MET A 778 41.72 8.79 -27.80
CA MET A 778 42.54 7.87 -28.61
C MET A 778 42.52 6.44 -28.02
N PRO A 779 42.60 5.41 -28.87
CA PRO A 779 42.71 4.03 -28.37
C PRO A 779 44.09 3.84 -27.70
N VAL A 780 44.10 3.14 -26.58
CA VAL A 780 45.34 2.86 -25.82
C VAL A 780 46.25 1.95 -26.62
N GLU A 781 45.72 1.02 -27.44
CA GLU A 781 46.50 0.15 -28.32
C GLU A 781 47.51 0.92 -29.17
N GLY A 782 47.17 2.12 -29.63
CA GLY A 782 48.07 2.99 -30.44
C GLY A 782 49.24 3.61 -29.68
N ILE A 783 49.33 3.43 -28.35
CA ILE A 783 50.42 3.98 -27.55
C ILE A 783 51.50 2.93 -27.38
N SER A 784 52.76 3.29 -27.68
CA SER A 784 53.88 2.36 -27.65
C SER A 784 54.18 1.79 -26.26
N ILE A 785 54.39 0.48 -26.19
CA ILE A 785 54.88 -0.21 -24.99
C ILE A 785 56.38 -0.02 -24.92
N LEU A 786 56.87 0.61 -23.87
CA LEU A 786 58.30 0.93 -23.69
C LEU A 786 58.78 0.56 -22.27
N LYS A 787 60.08 0.26 -22.15
CA LYS A 787 60.71 -0.02 -20.83
C LYS A 787 60.64 1.19 -19.90
N ARG A 788 60.81 0.94 -18.59
CA ARG A 788 60.68 1.95 -17.51
C ARG A 788 61.47 3.22 -17.75
N ILE A 789 62.74 3.17 -18.14
CA ILE A 789 63.63 4.35 -18.22
C ILE A 789 63.61 4.92 -19.65
N THR A 790 62.47 5.36 -20.12
CA THR A 790 62.29 6.02 -21.43
C THR A 790 61.41 7.28 -21.31
N SER A 791 61.51 8.19 -22.27
CA SER A 791 60.77 9.46 -22.28
C SER A 791 59.39 9.40 -22.96
N GLY A 792 59.01 8.23 -23.46
CA GLY A 792 57.77 8.07 -24.19
C GLY A 792 57.76 8.61 -25.63
N VAL A 793 56.57 8.52 -26.24
CA VAL A 793 56.29 9.03 -27.61
C VAL A 793 55.31 10.18 -27.54
N LYS A 794 55.22 10.99 -28.59
CA LYS A 794 54.33 12.13 -28.66
C LYS A 794 52.86 11.61 -28.82
N LEU A 795 52.00 11.88 -27.86
CA LEU A 795 50.58 11.51 -27.87
C LEU A 795 49.69 12.64 -28.42
N ILE A 796 50.01 13.87 -28.11
CA ILE A 796 49.24 15.05 -28.50
C ILE A 796 50.23 16.17 -28.95
N GLN A 797 49.80 16.95 -29.91
CA GLN A 797 50.43 18.19 -30.32
C GLN A 797 49.79 19.35 -29.57
N LEU A 798 50.55 19.98 -28.71
CA LEU A 798 50.12 21.13 -27.91
C LEU A 798 50.38 22.45 -28.63
N ASP A 799 49.49 23.42 -28.44
CA ASP A 799 49.71 24.81 -28.88
C ASP A 799 50.72 25.49 -27.94
N GLU A 800 51.35 26.61 -28.40
CA GLU A 800 52.30 27.37 -27.60
C GLU A 800 51.62 27.82 -26.27
N GLY A 801 52.26 27.46 -25.14
CA GLY A 801 51.76 27.80 -23.81
C GLY A 801 50.73 26.84 -23.22
N SER A 802 50.19 25.84 -23.97
CA SER A 802 49.31 24.79 -23.45
C SER A 802 50.09 23.60 -22.89
N VAL A 803 49.63 23.04 -21.80
CA VAL A 803 50.16 21.79 -21.21
C VAL A 803 49.06 20.79 -21.01
N VAL A 804 49.41 19.51 -20.84
CA VAL A 804 48.44 18.48 -20.44
C VAL A 804 48.01 18.75 -19.00
N ALA A 805 46.70 18.89 -18.77
CA ALA A 805 46.11 19.15 -17.44
C ALA A 805 45.77 17.84 -16.71
N SER A 806 45.12 16.88 -17.41
CA SER A 806 44.76 15.60 -16.84
C SER A 806 44.55 14.52 -17.92
N ILE A 807 44.48 13.25 -17.48
CA ILE A 807 44.12 12.10 -18.32
C ILE A 807 43.01 11.30 -17.70
N ALA A 808 42.09 10.79 -18.53
CA ALA A 808 40.97 9.93 -18.10
C ALA A 808 40.95 8.65 -18.94
N LYS A 809 40.61 7.52 -18.32
CA LYS A 809 40.43 6.22 -18.94
C LYS A 809 38.97 5.93 -19.17
N ILE A 810 38.59 5.39 -20.35
CA ILE A 810 37.27 4.90 -20.70
C ILE A 810 37.37 3.38 -20.88
N ARG A 811 36.48 2.60 -20.26
CA ARG A 811 36.47 1.12 -20.33
C ARG A 811 35.63 0.64 -21.51
N GLU A 812 35.93 -0.58 -21.99
CA GLU A 812 35.28 -1.21 -23.14
C GLU A 812 33.93 -1.88 -22.84
N ASP A 813 33.58 -2.13 -21.57
CA ASP A 813 32.34 -2.80 -21.15
C ASP A 813 31.03 -2.19 -21.69
N MET A 814 31.12 -1.38 -22.74
CA MET A 814 30.09 -0.55 -23.31
C MET A 814 29.84 -0.74 -24.79
N LYS A 815 30.43 -1.79 -25.38
CA LYS A 815 30.17 -2.11 -26.79
C LYS A 815 29.07 -3.15 -26.98
N ASP A 816 28.69 -3.90 -25.95
CA ASP A 816 27.84 -5.10 -26.08
C ASP A 816 26.33 -4.82 -26.13
N ASP A 817 25.87 -3.57 -25.84
CA ASP A 817 24.41 -3.25 -25.92
C ASP A 817 23.94 -2.74 -27.31
N GLU A 818 24.84 -2.52 -28.29
CA GLU A 818 24.44 -2.05 -29.64
C GLU A 818 24.14 -3.20 -30.64
N GLU A 819 24.62 -4.43 -30.41
CA GLU A 819 24.36 -5.55 -31.36
C GLU A 819 23.02 -6.25 -31.15
N THR A 820 22.33 -6.06 -30.02
CA THR A 820 21.02 -6.67 -29.75
C THR A 820 19.82 -5.84 -30.16
N SER A 821 20.00 -4.55 -30.53
CA SER A 821 18.89 -3.69 -30.95
C SER A 821 18.69 -3.66 -32.48
N ASP A 822 19.68 -4.07 -33.28
CA ASP A 822 19.56 -4.08 -34.76
C ASP A 822 18.97 -5.39 -35.31
N GLU A 823 19.03 -6.51 -34.59
CA GLU A 823 18.37 -7.75 -35.02
C GLU A 823 16.84 -7.80 -34.76
N GLN A 824 16.31 -6.89 -33.95
CA GLN A 824 14.83 -6.80 -33.73
C GLN A 824 14.13 -5.79 -34.64
N SER A 825 14.85 -4.96 -35.41
CA SER A 825 14.27 -4.01 -36.36
C SER A 825 14.20 -4.55 -37.81
N GLU A 826 14.84 -5.67 -38.14
CA GLU A 826 14.74 -6.29 -39.49
C GLU A 826 13.64 -7.37 -39.59
N GLU A 827 13.09 -7.90 -38.51
CA GLU A 827 11.95 -8.83 -38.55
C GLU A 827 10.56 -8.18 -38.56
N ALA A 828 10.46 -6.85 -38.36
CA ALA A 828 9.18 -6.12 -38.38
C ALA A 828 8.91 -5.42 -39.73
N GLY A 829 9.78 -5.59 -40.76
CA GLY A 829 9.71 -4.88 -42.05
C GLY A 829 9.19 -5.69 -43.26
N MET A 830 8.70 -6.92 -43.06
CA MET A 830 8.31 -7.80 -44.17
C MET A 830 6.89 -8.37 -44.05
N THR A 831 5.88 -7.54 -43.85
CA THR A 831 4.48 -7.91 -44.13
C THR A 831 3.61 -6.66 -44.30
N GLU A 832 3.85 -5.87 -45.36
CA GLU A 832 2.86 -4.93 -45.90
C GLU A 832 3.21 -4.63 -47.37
N GLU A 833 2.84 -5.54 -48.24
CA GLU A 833 2.60 -5.24 -49.64
C GLU A 833 1.49 -6.15 -50.16
N VAL A 834 0.58 -5.52 -50.88
CA VAL A 834 -0.51 -6.03 -51.73
C VAL A 834 -1.91 -5.97 -51.13
N LEU A 835 -2.58 -4.88 -51.44
CA LEU A 835 -3.87 -4.85 -52.13
C LEU A 835 -4.25 -3.40 -52.48
N GLU A 836 -3.88 -3.01 -53.70
CA GLU A 836 -4.46 -1.90 -54.46
C GLU A 836 -5.74 -2.32 -55.16
N THR A 837 -6.57 -1.29 -55.39
CA THR A 837 -7.67 -1.12 -56.38
C THR A 837 -9.01 -1.74 -56.02
N ASP A 838 -10.09 -0.98 -55.91
CA ASP A 838 -10.77 -0.27 -56.98
C ASP A 838 -11.77 0.78 -56.47
N SER A 839 -11.70 1.91 -57.09
CA SER A 839 -12.69 3.00 -57.07
C SER A 839 -13.98 2.60 -57.77
N VAL A 840 -15.14 3.04 -57.25
CA VAL A 840 -16.25 3.56 -58.07
C VAL A 840 -17.09 4.49 -57.20
N ASP A 841 -17.16 5.68 -57.71
CA ASP A 841 -18.06 6.81 -57.62
C ASP A 841 -19.53 6.41 -57.56
N ASN A 842 -20.34 7.04 -56.71
CA ASN A 842 -21.57 7.71 -57.15
C ASN A 842 -22.26 8.46 -56.00
N SER A 843 -22.43 9.67 -56.33
CA SER A 843 -23.27 10.75 -55.92
C SER A 843 -24.71 10.45 -55.48
N GLU A 844 -25.23 11.43 -54.71
CA GLU A 844 -26.58 11.98 -54.68
C GLU A 844 -27.52 11.55 -53.54
N GLU A 845 -27.76 12.59 -52.77
CA GLU A 845 -29.03 13.30 -52.53
C GLU A 845 -29.99 12.81 -51.41
N ASN A 846 -30.22 13.81 -50.60
CA ASN A 846 -31.50 14.31 -50.04
C ASN A 846 -32.18 13.67 -48.84
N GLU A 847 -32.24 14.59 -47.87
CA GLU A 847 -33.46 15.19 -47.24
C GLU A 847 -34.22 14.39 -46.17
N THR A 848 -34.29 15.11 -45.05
CA THR A 848 -35.44 15.31 -44.15
C THR A 848 -36.05 14.11 -43.42
N GLU A 849 -36.02 14.09 -42.13
CA GLU A 849 -36.82 14.64 -41.02
C GLU A 849 -36.12 14.52 -39.68
#